data_88f8bfdbb40f4806d021608b772e32f1
#
_entry.id   88f8bfdbb40f4806d021608b772e32f1
#
_cell.length_a   1.000
_cell.length_b   1.000
_cell.length_c   1.000
_cell.angle_alpha   90.00
_cell.angle_beta   90.00
_cell.angle_gamma   90.00
#
_symmetry.space_group_name_H-M   'P 1'
#
loop_
_entity.id
_entity.type
_entity.pdbx_description
1 polymer ?
#
loop_
_entity_poly.entity_id
_entity_poly.type
_entity_poly.pdbx_seq_one_letter_code
_entity_poly.pdbx_strand_id
1 'polypeptide(L)'
;MNLYFNIDYQTVFGEELVLNIVTNNGKGECQTTQYRMNTIDGLRWNCCINKLPDACQNAVEYFYCVDIAGVTKRQEWTLHPHRLGLGALKAKAYHVYDQWNAIPEDAYQYTSAFTQCFKRRDIQALPASDYERTLRLVVRAPQLRSSQRLVLVGDDIALGAWSLGRALPMTEVNDSEWAIDLNLSELKGEEIAVKFVAIDADKRVAPLWETGYNRELQLPLVGMNEACVYQLHQAFFELWDERFAGTLVPVFSLRTKRSFGVGDFGDLKAMIDFVAHTNQRVLQVLPINDSTTTHTWTDSYPYSCISIFALHPQYVDLNALPLLKSEDDRMAFEALRQELNALSQIDYERVNNAKTAYLKLLFEQEGKEMMKSSEFKKFFEEEAYWLVPYAQYCHLRDLYGTADFTQWPDHNTWDEAERKPLSTPTTKAYKEVAFHYFVQYLLYTQMRHAHEHARAKGVILKGDIPIGVNRHGCDVWTEPHYFNLNGQAGAPPDDFSIKGQNWGFPTYNWDEMLRDDCAWWVRRFQNMAKFFDAYRIDHVLGFFRIWEIPVSCVDGLLGQFSPSLGMSREEIEAYGLPFNEEAFTRPFISDWVLDRMFGENAAHVKATYLQPLHDDIWELRPEYDTQRKIEQAFEGKDEEADRWLRDGLYALVSDVLFVRDRKDPSKFHPRISVQHDFVYEALWDKDKAVFNRIYNDYYYRRNNQFWYHEAMKKLPKLVEATRMLVCAEDLGMVPDCVAWVMDELRILSLEVQSMPKDPRVRFGNLSAFPYRSVNTFSSHDMPTLRQWWDENWERTQEYYNTMLYKGGPAPHPLSGLLARDIVLRQLMSPSMLCILSIQDWLATDEALRLPDADAERINIPANPHHYWRYRMHLNIEDLMVNTPFCAAVRDMVQQSGR
;
A
#
# COMPACT_ATOMS: atom_id res chain seq x y z
N MET A 1 35.11 -26.43 6.61
CA MET A 1 34.45 -26.21 5.31
C MET A 1 34.85 -24.81 4.89
N ASN A 2 35.38 -24.66 3.67
CA ASN A 2 35.84 -23.37 3.17
C ASN A 2 34.88 -22.91 2.06
N LEU A 3 34.52 -21.62 2.06
CA LEU A 3 33.70 -21.02 1.02
C LEU A 3 34.54 -19.97 0.29
N TYR A 4 34.65 -20.12 -1.01
CA TYR A 4 35.34 -19.19 -1.89
C TYR A 4 34.29 -18.51 -2.78
N PHE A 5 33.99 -17.23 -2.49
CA PHE A 5 33.05 -16.42 -3.27
C PHE A 5 33.83 -15.64 -4.33
N ASN A 6 33.35 -15.70 -5.57
CA ASN A 6 33.89 -15.02 -6.71
C ASN A 6 32.76 -14.29 -7.45
N ILE A 7 33.00 -13.04 -7.82
CA ILE A 7 32.05 -12.26 -8.59
C ILE A 7 32.81 -11.32 -9.57
N ASP A 8 32.34 -11.28 -10.80
CA ASP A 8 32.81 -10.32 -11.80
C ASP A 8 31.95 -9.05 -11.74
N TYR A 9 32.53 -7.95 -11.24
CA TYR A 9 31.86 -6.67 -11.10
C TYR A 9 32.82 -5.51 -11.23
N GLN A 10 32.58 -4.62 -12.20
CA GLN A 10 33.44 -3.46 -12.45
C GLN A 10 33.24 -2.38 -11.42
N THR A 11 34.30 -2.02 -10.72
CA THR A 11 34.38 -0.90 -9.76
C THR A 11 35.32 0.19 -10.26
N VAL A 12 35.18 1.37 -9.69
CA VAL A 12 36.10 2.48 -9.88
C VAL A 12 37.01 2.66 -8.67
N PHE A 13 38.11 3.38 -8.83
CA PHE A 13 39.06 3.61 -7.76
C PHE A 13 38.42 4.25 -6.54
N GLY A 14 38.64 3.63 -5.36
CA GLY A 14 38.02 4.02 -4.08
C GLY A 14 36.75 3.28 -3.75
N GLU A 15 36.17 2.47 -4.66
CA GLU A 15 35.08 1.56 -4.36
C GLU A 15 35.60 0.21 -3.88
N GLU A 16 34.93 -0.36 -2.88
CA GLU A 16 35.19 -1.69 -2.32
C GLU A 16 33.95 -2.55 -2.46
N LEU A 17 34.10 -3.81 -2.87
CA LEU A 17 33.00 -4.77 -2.85
C LEU A 17 32.97 -5.49 -1.49
N VAL A 18 31.79 -5.57 -0.89
CA VAL A 18 31.55 -6.19 0.41
C VAL A 18 30.50 -7.28 0.29
N LEU A 19 30.85 -8.49 0.72
CA LEU A 19 29.93 -9.61 0.86
C LEU A 19 29.23 -9.53 2.21
N ASN A 20 27.90 -9.56 2.22
CA ASN A 20 27.05 -9.53 3.40
C ASN A 20 26.38 -10.88 3.58
N ILE A 21 26.71 -11.62 4.64
CA ILE A 21 26.00 -12.88 5.01
C ILE A 21 24.86 -12.54 5.94
N VAL A 22 23.66 -12.99 5.57
CA VAL A 22 22.44 -12.76 6.33
C VAL A 22 22.21 -13.93 7.30
N THR A 23 22.01 -13.62 8.56
CA THR A 23 21.65 -14.59 9.60
C THR A 23 20.37 -14.16 10.29
N ASN A 24 19.47 -15.11 10.55
CA ASN A 24 18.26 -14.86 11.33
C ASN A 24 18.47 -15.38 12.74
N ASN A 25 18.32 -14.53 13.75
CA ASN A 25 18.53 -14.89 15.16
C ASN A 25 17.37 -15.72 15.79
N GLY A 26 16.41 -16.19 14.99
CA GLY A 26 15.25 -16.96 15.45
C GLY A 26 14.14 -16.10 16.09
N LYS A 27 14.39 -14.80 16.29
CA LYS A 27 13.39 -13.83 16.78
C LYS A 27 12.85 -12.90 15.68
N GLY A 28 13.15 -13.22 14.41
CA GLY A 28 12.73 -12.40 13.26
C GLY A 28 13.66 -11.21 12.95
N GLU A 29 14.74 -11.03 13.70
CA GLU A 29 15.74 -10.00 13.41
C GLU A 29 16.83 -10.59 12.51
N CYS A 30 17.04 -9.99 11.35
CA CYS A 30 18.14 -10.31 10.46
C CYS A 30 19.39 -9.56 10.88
N GLN A 31 20.47 -10.29 11.07
CA GLN A 31 21.80 -9.72 11.28
C GLN A 31 22.67 -9.99 10.07
N THR A 32 23.48 -9.04 9.67
CA THR A 32 24.44 -9.18 8.58
C THR A 32 25.86 -9.23 9.12
N THR A 33 26.65 -10.20 8.63
CA THR A 33 28.09 -10.25 8.87
C THR A 33 28.80 -9.87 7.58
N GLN A 34 29.64 -8.84 7.64
CA GLN A 34 30.31 -8.27 6.47
C GLN A 34 31.71 -8.84 6.28
N TYR A 35 32.05 -9.14 5.02
CA TYR A 35 33.38 -9.57 4.59
C TYR A 35 33.83 -8.71 3.42
N ARG A 36 34.97 -8.02 3.59
CA ARG A 36 35.59 -7.26 2.48
C ARG A 36 36.15 -8.23 1.46
N MET A 37 35.92 -7.95 0.19
CA MET A 37 36.46 -8.76 -0.90
C MET A 37 37.81 -8.21 -1.37
N ASN A 38 38.57 -9.04 -2.05
CA ASN A 38 39.87 -8.70 -2.63
C ASN A 38 39.78 -8.64 -4.15
N THR A 39 40.51 -7.72 -4.75
CA THR A 39 40.66 -7.61 -6.21
C THR A 39 42.09 -7.18 -6.57
N ILE A 40 42.54 -7.51 -7.78
CA ILE A 40 43.81 -7.06 -8.35
C ILE A 40 43.54 -6.04 -9.46
N ASP A 41 42.42 -6.16 -10.16
CA ASP A 41 42.11 -5.44 -11.40
C ASP A 41 40.85 -4.54 -11.29
N GLY A 42 40.13 -4.59 -10.19
CA GLY A 42 38.83 -3.90 -10.01
C GLY A 42 37.68 -4.51 -10.80
N LEU A 43 37.88 -5.68 -11.41
CA LEU A 43 36.88 -6.40 -12.22
C LEU A 43 36.49 -7.73 -11.58
N ARG A 44 37.51 -8.46 -11.09
CA ARG A 44 37.30 -9.76 -10.44
C ARG A 44 37.52 -9.65 -8.96
N TRP A 45 36.48 -10.00 -8.21
CA TRP A 45 36.48 -9.90 -6.76
C TRP A 45 36.36 -11.30 -6.15
N ASN A 46 37.10 -11.55 -5.08
CA ASN A 46 37.06 -12.82 -4.36
C ASN A 46 37.15 -12.64 -2.85
N CYS A 47 36.57 -13.60 -2.13
CA CYS A 47 36.62 -13.68 -0.67
C CYS A 47 36.63 -15.13 -0.24
N CYS A 48 37.44 -15.47 0.79
CA CYS A 48 37.48 -16.80 1.40
C CYS A 48 36.96 -16.75 2.83
N ILE A 49 35.93 -17.54 3.14
CA ILE A 49 35.36 -17.69 4.48
C ILE A 49 35.63 -19.09 5.00
N ASN A 50 36.38 -19.19 6.08
CA ASN A 50 36.74 -20.47 6.71
C ASN A 50 35.81 -20.87 7.87
N LYS A 51 35.09 -19.89 8.43
CA LYS A 51 34.15 -20.11 9.54
C LYS A 51 32.88 -19.31 9.29
N LEU A 52 31.79 -20.04 9.08
CA LEU A 52 30.44 -19.46 9.00
C LEU A 52 29.87 -19.15 10.39
N PRO A 53 28.94 -18.19 10.49
CA PRO A 53 28.09 -18.07 11.68
C PRO A 53 27.32 -19.37 11.96
N ASP A 54 27.17 -19.74 13.23
CA ASP A 54 26.53 -20.99 13.64
C ASP A 54 25.08 -21.17 13.13
N ALA A 55 24.39 -20.06 12.79
CA ALA A 55 23.05 -20.08 12.21
C ALA A 55 22.99 -20.56 10.74
N CYS A 56 24.11 -20.68 10.04
CA CYS A 56 24.20 -21.00 8.62
C CYS A 56 24.49 -22.49 8.32
N GLN A 57 23.97 -23.42 9.11
CA GLN A 57 24.35 -24.85 8.99
C GLN A 57 23.85 -25.54 7.70
N ASN A 58 22.68 -25.18 7.19
CA ASN A 58 22.05 -25.84 6.05
C ASN A 58 22.05 -25.00 4.75
N ALA A 59 22.06 -23.67 4.88
CA ALA A 59 22.12 -22.75 3.77
C ALA A 59 22.70 -21.41 4.21
N VAL A 60 23.28 -20.70 3.26
CA VAL A 60 23.79 -19.33 3.45
C VAL A 60 23.02 -18.42 2.52
N GLU A 61 22.37 -17.39 3.06
CA GLU A 61 21.81 -16.29 2.30
C GLU A 61 22.76 -15.10 2.35
N TYR A 62 22.99 -14.44 1.21
CA TYR A 62 23.98 -13.39 1.12
C TYR A 62 23.71 -12.45 -0.06
N PHE A 63 24.29 -11.26 0.00
CA PHE A 63 24.25 -10.27 -1.08
C PHE A 63 25.53 -9.43 -1.09
N TYR A 64 25.76 -8.72 -2.19
CA TYR A 64 26.90 -7.83 -2.33
C TYR A 64 26.48 -6.37 -2.26
N CYS A 65 27.38 -5.53 -1.73
CA CYS A 65 27.26 -4.09 -1.82
C CYS A 65 28.59 -3.45 -2.21
N VAL A 66 28.51 -2.26 -2.79
CA VAL A 66 29.65 -1.42 -3.14
C VAL A 66 29.73 -0.29 -2.12
N ASP A 67 30.83 -0.25 -1.40
CA ASP A 67 31.09 0.75 -0.39
C ASP A 67 32.17 1.75 -0.83
N ILE A 68 32.03 3.00 -0.38
CA ILE A 68 33.09 4.02 -0.44
C ILE A 68 33.32 4.53 0.96
N ALA A 69 34.54 4.37 1.46
CA ALA A 69 34.91 4.80 2.82
C ALA A 69 33.96 4.27 3.92
N GLY A 70 33.46 3.04 3.76
CA GLY A 70 32.53 2.41 4.72
C GLY A 70 31.07 2.86 4.58
N VAL A 71 30.72 3.59 3.52
CA VAL A 71 29.35 3.99 3.22
C VAL A 71 28.89 3.27 1.97
N THR A 72 27.80 2.51 2.09
CA THR A 72 27.19 1.78 0.97
C THR A 72 26.64 2.76 -0.06
N LYS A 73 27.07 2.59 -1.31
CA LYS A 73 26.65 3.38 -2.48
C LYS A 73 25.69 2.63 -3.39
N ARG A 74 25.91 1.35 -3.58
CA ARG A 74 25.07 0.47 -4.36
C ARG A 74 24.93 -0.86 -3.63
N GLN A 75 23.76 -1.47 -3.74
CA GLN A 75 23.44 -2.74 -3.12
C GLN A 75 22.66 -3.60 -4.09
N GLU A 76 22.87 -4.91 -4.04
CA GLU A 76 22.05 -5.86 -4.77
C GLU A 76 20.61 -5.87 -4.26
N TRP A 77 19.71 -6.46 -5.04
CA TRP A 77 18.32 -6.70 -4.66
C TRP A 77 18.24 -7.70 -3.50
N THR A 78 17.89 -7.21 -2.31
CA THR A 78 17.87 -8.03 -1.07
C THR A 78 16.57 -8.77 -0.82
N LEU A 79 15.49 -8.44 -1.53
CA LEU A 79 14.23 -9.17 -1.42
C LEU A 79 14.37 -10.63 -1.89
N HIS A 80 15.30 -10.88 -2.82
CA HIS A 80 15.62 -12.20 -3.33
C HIS A 80 17.15 -12.40 -3.36
N PRO A 81 17.82 -12.55 -2.19
CA PRO A 81 19.27 -12.62 -2.09
C PRO A 81 19.81 -13.90 -2.76
N HIS A 82 21.11 -13.97 -2.93
CA HIS A 82 21.77 -15.23 -3.26
C HIS A 82 21.57 -16.26 -2.16
N ARG A 83 21.46 -17.53 -2.55
CA ARG A 83 21.30 -18.65 -1.61
C ARG A 83 22.21 -19.81 -1.98
N LEU A 84 23.08 -20.19 -1.07
CA LEU A 84 23.94 -21.36 -1.18
C LEU A 84 23.43 -22.47 -0.25
N GLY A 85 22.83 -23.52 -0.81
CA GLY A 85 22.45 -24.72 -0.06
C GLY A 85 23.65 -25.59 0.26
N LEU A 86 23.90 -25.91 1.53
CA LEU A 86 25.03 -26.69 2.01
C LEU A 86 24.65 -28.14 2.35
N GLY A 87 23.36 -28.39 2.69
CA GLY A 87 22.91 -29.64 3.28
C GLY A 87 22.97 -30.89 2.40
N ALA A 88 22.90 -30.72 1.07
CA ALA A 88 22.87 -31.82 0.11
C ALA A 88 24.26 -32.26 -0.38
N LEU A 89 25.30 -31.47 -0.17
CA LEU A 89 26.66 -31.72 -0.57
C LEU A 89 27.57 -31.80 0.65
N LYS A 90 28.31 -32.89 0.78
CA LYS A 90 29.34 -33.06 1.84
C LYS A 90 30.70 -32.58 1.35
N ALA A 91 30.74 -31.41 0.71
CA ALA A 91 31.98 -30.87 0.16
C ALA A 91 32.84 -30.23 1.26
N LYS A 92 34.18 -30.37 1.15
CA LYS A 92 35.15 -29.72 2.03
C LYS A 92 35.25 -28.20 1.70
N ALA A 93 35.06 -27.85 0.43
CA ALA A 93 35.13 -26.51 -0.08
C ALA A 93 34.08 -26.29 -1.17
N TYR A 94 33.57 -25.07 -1.22
CA TYR A 94 32.66 -24.58 -2.25
C TYR A 94 33.31 -23.38 -2.95
N HIS A 95 33.41 -23.47 -4.28
CA HIS A 95 33.86 -22.39 -5.14
C HIS A 95 32.63 -21.80 -5.82
N VAL A 96 32.15 -20.66 -5.30
CA VAL A 96 30.92 -20.00 -5.76
C VAL A 96 31.26 -18.91 -6.76
N TYR A 97 30.57 -18.91 -7.89
CA TYR A 97 30.69 -17.94 -8.94
C TYR A 97 29.35 -17.22 -9.12
N ASP A 98 29.29 -15.98 -8.67
CA ASP A 98 28.10 -15.16 -8.65
C ASP A 98 28.08 -14.11 -9.75
N GLN A 99 26.89 -13.65 -10.05
CA GLN A 99 26.62 -12.51 -10.93
C GLN A 99 25.82 -11.48 -10.16
N TRP A 100 26.09 -10.19 -10.40
CA TRP A 100 25.39 -9.10 -9.71
C TRP A 100 23.87 -9.21 -9.86
N ASN A 101 23.16 -9.19 -8.74
CA ASN A 101 21.71 -9.40 -8.65
C ASN A 101 20.99 -8.04 -8.59
N ALA A 102 20.73 -7.43 -9.75
CA ALA A 102 19.89 -6.23 -9.86
C ALA A 102 18.39 -6.58 -9.81
N ILE A 103 17.54 -5.59 -9.50
CA ILE A 103 16.08 -5.74 -9.60
C ILE A 103 15.70 -6.01 -11.06
N PRO A 104 15.14 -7.18 -11.39
CA PRO A 104 14.78 -7.50 -12.78
C PRO A 104 13.52 -6.74 -13.22
N GLU A 105 13.34 -6.61 -14.56
CA GLU A 105 12.14 -5.97 -15.13
C GLU A 105 10.84 -6.68 -14.73
N ASP A 106 10.89 -7.98 -14.56
CA ASP A 106 9.80 -8.85 -14.17
C ASP A 106 9.83 -9.21 -12.67
N ALA A 107 10.37 -8.31 -11.82
CA ALA A 107 10.45 -8.51 -10.35
C ALA A 107 9.11 -8.86 -9.69
N TYR A 108 7.99 -8.43 -10.27
CA TYR A 108 6.65 -8.76 -9.80
C TYR A 108 6.41 -10.28 -9.76
N GLN A 109 7.06 -11.07 -10.61
CA GLN A 109 6.91 -12.53 -10.65
C GLN A 109 7.49 -13.24 -9.43
N TYR A 110 8.37 -12.57 -8.67
CA TYR A 110 8.95 -13.10 -7.44
C TYR A 110 8.11 -12.76 -6.20
N THR A 111 7.05 -11.98 -6.36
CA THR A 111 6.16 -11.61 -5.26
C THR A 111 5.29 -12.79 -4.83
N SER A 112 4.78 -12.73 -3.58
CA SER A 112 3.90 -13.78 -3.07
C SER A 112 2.57 -13.87 -3.83
N ALA A 113 2.13 -12.78 -4.47
CA ALA A 113 0.99 -12.80 -5.38
C ALA A 113 1.16 -13.82 -6.53
N PHE A 114 2.36 -13.93 -7.06
CA PHE A 114 2.67 -14.90 -8.11
C PHE A 114 3.08 -16.25 -7.53
N THR A 115 4.03 -16.30 -6.62
CA THR A 115 4.63 -17.56 -6.11
C THR A 115 3.69 -18.34 -5.18
N GLN A 116 2.80 -17.69 -4.44
CA GLN A 116 1.91 -18.32 -3.45
C GLN A 116 0.45 -18.44 -3.91
N CYS A 117 0.01 -17.61 -4.88
CA CYS A 117 -1.37 -17.66 -5.38
C CYS A 117 -1.44 -18.25 -6.78
N PHE A 118 -0.76 -17.62 -7.75
CA PHE A 118 -0.94 -17.96 -9.17
C PHE A 118 -0.04 -19.13 -9.64
N LYS A 119 1.23 -19.14 -9.24
CA LYS A 119 2.24 -20.12 -9.66
C LYS A 119 2.70 -21.02 -8.52
N ARG A 120 1.84 -21.26 -7.55
CA ARG A 120 2.19 -22.07 -6.38
C ARG A 120 2.72 -23.43 -6.77
N ARG A 121 3.87 -23.81 -6.21
CA ARG A 121 4.57 -25.06 -6.43
C ARG A 121 5.08 -25.65 -5.12
N ASP A 122 5.30 -26.94 -5.12
CA ASP A 122 5.97 -27.62 -4.01
C ASP A 122 7.48 -27.57 -4.23
N ILE A 123 8.16 -26.82 -3.37
CA ILE A 123 9.61 -26.71 -3.35
C ILE A 123 10.20 -28.00 -2.81
N GLN A 124 11.23 -28.53 -3.48
CA GLN A 124 11.86 -29.79 -3.15
C GLN A 124 13.33 -29.58 -2.75
N ALA A 125 13.80 -30.46 -1.86
CA ALA A 125 15.24 -30.49 -1.61
C ALA A 125 15.96 -31.05 -2.84
N LEU A 126 17.12 -30.47 -3.18
CA LEU A 126 17.98 -31.03 -4.23
C LEU A 126 18.41 -32.44 -3.81
N PRO A 127 18.27 -33.44 -4.71
CA PRO A 127 18.74 -34.80 -4.42
C PRO A 127 20.22 -34.83 -4.02
N ALA A 128 20.57 -35.61 -3.00
CA ALA A 128 21.96 -35.75 -2.60
C ALA A 128 22.78 -36.39 -3.72
N SER A 129 23.96 -35.84 -4.01
CA SER A 129 24.92 -36.39 -4.96
C SER A 129 26.18 -36.86 -4.22
N ASP A 130 26.69 -38.03 -4.59
CA ASP A 130 27.93 -38.62 -4.05
C ASP A 130 29.11 -38.40 -5.01
N TYR A 131 29.07 -37.36 -5.82
CA TYR A 131 30.16 -37.10 -6.79
C TYR A 131 31.43 -36.64 -6.08
N GLU A 132 32.58 -37.16 -6.50
CA GLU A 132 33.88 -36.73 -5.98
C GLU A 132 34.20 -35.27 -6.31
N ARG A 133 33.64 -34.76 -7.41
CA ARG A 133 33.72 -33.34 -7.84
C ARG A 133 32.36 -32.94 -8.38
N THR A 134 31.78 -31.95 -7.80
CA THR A 134 30.42 -31.54 -8.16
C THR A 134 30.43 -30.16 -8.87
N LEU A 135 29.69 -30.07 -9.98
CA LEU A 135 29.29 -28.82 -10.58
C LEU A 135 27.80 -28.60 -10.29
N ARG A 136 27.46 -27.57 -9.51
CA ARG A 136 26.09 -27.14 -9.27
C ARG A 136 25.77 -25.96 -10.15
N LEU A 137 24.70 -26.06 -10.94
CA LEU A 137 24.14 -24.93 -11.66
C LEU A 137 22.85 -24.49 -10.99
N VAL A 138 22.74 -23.19 -10.70
CA VAL A 138 21.56 -22.56 -10.10
C VAL A 138 21.09 -21.46 -11.06
N VAL A 139 19.79 -21.47 -11.40
CA VAL A 139 19.20 -20.49 -12.31
C VAL A 139 17.80 -20.12 -11.85
N ARG A 140 17.40 -18.87 -12.03
CA ARG A 140 16.05 -18.39 -11.78
C ARG A 140 15.22 -18.44 -13.05
N ALA A 141 13.96 -18.92 -12.94
CA ALA A 141 13.02 -19.01 -14.06
C ALA A 141 11.58 -18.67 -13.60
N PRO A 142 11.29 -17.41 -13.21
CA PRO A 142 10.01 -17.02 -12.60
C PRO A 142 8.84 -17.03 -13.60
N GLN A 143 9.11 -16.98 -14.90
CA GLN A 143 8.06 -17.00 -15.93
C GLN A 143 7.35 -18.34 -16.06
N LEU A 144 7.95 -19.45 -15.60
CA LEU A 144 7.40 -20.78 -15.78
C LEU A 144 6.04 -20.93 -15.09
N ARG A 145 5.07 -21.52 -15.81
CA ARG A 145 3.75 -21.87 -15.27
C ARG A 145 3.86 -23.07 -14.33
N SER A 146 2.90 -23.25 -13.44
CA SER A 146 2.88 -24.34 -12.45
C SER A 146 2.96 -25.75 -13.08
N SER A 147 2.46 -25.94 -14.32
CA SER A 147 2.56 -27.19 -15.08
C SER A 147 3.93 -27.43 -15.70
N GLN A 148 4.78 -26.41 -15.81
CA GLN A 148 6.07 -26.49 -16.49
C GLN A 148 7.18 -26.90 -15.54
N ARG A 149 8.21 -27.55 -16.08
CA ARG A 149 9.45 -27.94 -15.40
C ARG A 149 10.63 -27.46 -16.22
N LEU A 150 11.73 -27.19 -15.55
CA LEU A 150 12.97 -26.77 -16.20
C LEU A 150 13.88 -27.98 -16.42
N VAL A 151 14.47 -28.08 -17.61
CA VAL A 151 15.49 -29.07 -17.93
C VAL A 151 16.72 -28.39 -18.51
N LEU A 152 17.87 -29.01 -18.32
CA LEU A 152 19.15 -28.58 -18.83
C LEU A 152 19.54 -29.43 -20.05
N VAL A 153 20.03 -28.80 -21.11
CA VAL A 153 20.72 -29.45 -22.24
C VAL A 153 22.04 -28.72 -22.52
N GLY A 154 23.01 -29.43 -23.08
CA GLY A 154 24.30 -28.86 -23.43
C GLY A 154 25.02 -29.64 -24.52
N ASP A 155 26.23 -29.21 -24.88
CA ASP A 155 27.06 -29.74 -25.94
C ASP A 155 27.74 -31.08 -25.56
N ASP A 156 28.04 -31.31 -24.28
CA ASP A 156 28.64 -32.55 -23.80
C ASP A 156 27.62 -33.71 -23.82
N ILE A 157 28.14 -34.93 -23.98
CA ILE A 157 27.33 -36.16 -23.93
C ILE A 157 26.65 -36.32 -22.60
N ALA A 158 27.31 -35.94 -21.49
CA ALA A 158 26.75 -35.94 -20.15
C ALA A 158 25.64 -34.90 -19.98
N LEU A 159 25.58 -33.89 -20.84
CA LEU A 159 24.54 -32.85 -20.88
C LEU A 159 23.48 -33.14 -21.95
N GLY A 160 23.44 -34.35 -22.50
CA GLY A 160 22.47 -34.77 -23.51
C GLY A 160 22.80 -34.44 -24.96
N ALA A 161 23.94 -33.80 -25.26
CA ALA A 161 24.39 -33.44 -26.61
C ALA A 161 23.26 -32.73 -27.44
N TRP A 162 22.66 -31.71 -26.87
CA TRP A 162 21.54 -30.92 -27.44
C TRP A 162 20.23 -31.70 -27.72
N SER A 163 20.08 -32.93 -27.20
CA SER A 163 18.89 -33.76 -27.39
C SER A 163 17.90 -33.63 -26.23
N LEU A 164 16.70 -33.12 -26.50
CA LEU A 164 15.64 -33.02 -25.50
C LEU A 164 15.25 -34.38 -24.90
N GLY A 165 15.40 -35.47 -25.66
CA GLY A 165 15.17 -36.85 -25.16
C GLY A 165 16.16 -37.30 -24.09
N ARG A 166 17.29 -36.56 -23.96
CA ARG A 166 18.35 -36.82 -22.97
C ARG A 166 18.57 -35.59 -22.06
N ALA A 167 17.65 -34.63 -22.08
CA ALA A 167 17.69 -33.43 -21.23
C ALA A 167 17.67 -33.82 -19.75
N LEU A 168 18.43 -33.13 -18.93
CA LEU A 168 18.58 -33.38 -17.51
C LEU A 168 17.53 -32.59 -16.72
N PRO A 169 16.66 -33.23 -15.90
CA PRO A 169 15.66 -32.53 -15.12
C PRO A 169 16.31 -31.72 -13.99
N MET A 170 15.86 -30.51 -13.79
CA MET A 170 16.26 -29.66 -12.69
C MET A 170 15.23 -29.73 -11.55
N THR A 171 15.67 -29.42 -10.34
CA THR A 171 14.83 -29.36 -9.13
C THR A 171 14.59 -27.92 -8.74
N GLU A 172 13.34 -27.52 -8.49
CA GLU A 172 13.01 -26.22 -7.90
C GLU A 172 13.30 -26.25 -6.39
N VAL A 173 14.32 -25.51 -5.97
CA VAL A 173 14.89 -25.56 -4.61
C VAL A 173 14.44 -24.36 -3.76
N ASN A 174 13.93 -23.33 -4.40
CA ASN A 174 13.34 -22.15 -3.80
C ASN A 174 12.34 -21.56 -4.80
N ASP A 175 11.52 -20.58 -4.39
CA ASP A 175 10.56 -19.93 -5.28
C ASP A 175 11.25 -19.45 -6.57
N SER A 176 10.87 -20.08 -7.70
CA SER A 176 11.41 -19.79 -9.05
C SER A 176 12.92 -20.05 -9.24
N GLU A 177 13.60 -20.66 -8.26
CA GLU A 177 15.03 -20.99 -8.34
C GLU A 177 15.21 -22.49 -8.56
N TRP A 178 15.92 -22.84 -9.62
CA TRP A 178 16.13 -24.23 -10.06
C TRP A 178 17.60 -24.59 -9.97
N ALA A 179 17.88 -25.79 -9.50
CA ALA A 179 19.24 -26.30 -9.35
C ALA A 179 19.39 -27.71 -9.89
N ILE A 180 20.63 -28.04 -10.27
CA ILE A 180 21.07 -29.38 -10.66
C ILE A 180 22.53 -29.58 -10.25
N ASP A 181 22.82 -30.79 -9.74
CA ASP A 181 24.19 -31.27 -9.47
C ASP A 181 24.66 -32.20 -10.59
N LEU A 182 25.81 -31.89 -11.13
CA LEU A 182 26.47 -32.63 -12.22
C LEU A 182 27.80 -33.19 -11.74
N ASN A 183 28.14 -34.38 -12.25
CA ASN A 183 29.45 -34.97 -12.00
C ASN A 183 30.53 -34.29 -12.86
N LEU A 184 31.30 -33.36 -12.26
CA LEU A 184 32.32 -32.62 -12.99
C LEU A 184 33.39 -33.51 -13.62
N SER A 185 33.61 -34.71 -13.09
CA SER A 185 34.59 -35.64 -13.63
C SER A 185 34.13 -36.32 -14.94
N GLU A 186 32.86 -36.27 -15.29
CA GLU A 186 32.31 -36.79 -16.55
C GLU A 186 32.27 -35.77 -17.68
N LEU A 187 32.39 -34.45 -17.35
CA LEU A 187 32.40 -33.38 -18.34
C LEU A 187 33.78 -33.30 -19.01
N LYS A 188 33.80 -33.10 -20.35
CA LYS A 188 35.02 -33.10 -21.16
C LYS A 188 35.35 -31.67 -21.58
N GLY A 189 36.59 -31.25 -21.40
CA GLY A 189 37.07 -29.95 -21.79
C GLY A 189 37.22 -28.99 -20.61
N GLU A 190 37.56 -27.74 -20.92
CA GLU A 190 37.72 -26.64 -19.97
C GLU A 190 36.50 -25.71 -19.97
N GLU A 191 35.58 -25.90 -20.91
CA GLU A 191 34.38 -25.11 -21.12
C GLU A 191 33.22 -26.01 -21.58
N ILE A 192 32.00 -25.65 -21.18
CA ILE A 192 30.75 -26.26 -21.63
C ILE A 192 29.77 -25.19 -22.12
N ALA A 193 28.97 -25.54 -23.13
CA ALA A 193 27.86 -24.74 -23.57
C ALA A 193 26.54 -25.37 -23.12
N VAL A 194 25.70 -24.60 -22.44
CA VAL A 194 24.43 -25.09 -21.90
C VAL A 194 23.26 -24.18 -22.26
N LYS A 195 22.06 -24.72 -22.21
CA LYS A 195 20.81 -23.98 -22.34
C LYS A 195 19.68 -24.60 -21.53
N PHE A 196 18.77 -23.76 -21.03
CA PHE A 196 17.61 -24.20 -20.28
C PHE A 196 16.38 -24.31 -21.18
N VAL A 197 15.55 -25.31 -20.92
CA VAL A 197 14.33 -25.56 -21.67
C VAL A 197 13.18 -25.80 -20.72
N ALA A 198 12.07 -25.06 -20.91
CA ALA A 198 10.83 -25.30 -20.19
C ALA A 198 10.01 -26.37 -20.90
N ILE A 199 9.67 -27.45 -20.20
CA ILE A 199 8.86 -28.55 -20.71
C ILE A 199 7.54 -28.60 -19.93
N ASP A 200 6.42 -28.87 -20.62
CA ASP A 200 5.12 -29.09 -19.99
C ASP A 200 5.02 -30.53 -19.48
N ALA A 201 4.63 -30.72 -18.21
CA ALA A 201 4.49 -32.04 -17.60
C ALA A 201 3.48 -32.93 -18.35
N ASP A 202 2.43 -32.31 -18.91
CA ASP A 202 1.37 -33.00 -19.64
C ASP A 202 1.68 -33.21 -21.14
N LYS A 203 2.85 -32.76 -21.61
CA LYS A 203 3.31 -32.83 -23.01
C LYS A 203 2.33 -32.20 -24.04
N ARG A 204 1.46 -31.29 -23.59
CA ARG A 204 0.45 -30.64 -24.44
C ARG A 204 0.98 -29.40 -25.17
N VAL A 205 2.07 -28.85 -24.70
CA VAL A 205 2.71 -27.64 -25.22
C VAL A 205 4.11 -28.00 -25.71
N ALA A 206 4.50 -27.41 -26.83
CA ALA A 206 5.87 -27.58 -27.35
C ALA A 206 6.91 -27.07 -26.34
N PRO A 207 8.07 -27.73 -26.22
CA PRO A 207 9.17 -27.25 -25.37
C PRO A 207 9.59 -25.83 -25.73
N LEU A 208 9.77 -25.00 -24.70
CA LEU A 208 10.22 -23.62 -24.88
C LEU A 208 11.70 -23.51 -24.50
N TRP A 209 12.51 -23.11 -25.44
CA TRP A 209 13.91 -22.81 -25.20
C TRP A 209 14.07 -21.42 -24.62
N GLU A 210 15.01 -21.25 -23.67
CA GLU A 210 15.34 -19.91 -23.20
C GLU A 210 15.82 -19.03 -24.37
N THR A 211 15.53 -17.73 -24.29
CA THR A 211 15.93 -16.75 -25.29
C THR A 211 17.44 -16.43 -25.24
N GLY A 212 17.98 -15.87 -26.28
CA GLY A 212 19.39 -15.49 -26.35
C GLY A 212 20.33 -16.62 -26.81
N TYR A 213 21.65 -16.39 -26.63
CA TYR A 213 22.68 -17.34 -26.97
C TYR A 213 22.82 -18.48 -25.98
N ASN A 214 23.55 -19.53 -26.32
CA ASN A 214 23.94 -20.56 -25.36
C ASN A 214 24.82 -19.95 -24.27
N ARG A 215 24.72 -20.48 -23.06
CA ARG A 215 25.55 -20.05 -21.93
C ARG A 215 26.87 -20.83 -21.99
N GLU A 216 27.97 -20.13 -22.06
CA GLU A 216 29.32 -20.68 -22.04
C GLU A 216 29.85 -20.59 -20.60
N LEU A 217 30.20 -21.73 -20.01
CA LEU A 217 30.65 -21.82 -18.63
C LEU A 217 32.05 -22.45 -18.61
N GLN A 218 33.00 -21.77 -17.98
CA GLN A 218 34.33 -22.31 -17.73
C GLN A 218 34.24 -23.39 -16.64
N LEU A 219 34.90 -24.51 -16.81
CA LEU A 219 34.98 -25.58 -15.81
C LEU A 219 36.23 -25.38 -14.94
N PRO A 220 36.08 -24.87 -13.70
CA PRO A 220 37.22 -24.66 -12.83
C PRO A 220 37.84 -25.98 -12.35
N LEU A 221 39.13 -25.97 -12.12
CA LEU A 221 39.83 -27.09 -11.48
C LEU A 221 39.49 -27.07 -9.97
N VAL A 222 38.66 -28.03 -9.55
CA VAL A 222 38.34 -28.22 -8.13
C VAL A 222 38.95 -29.54 -7.65
N GLY A 223 39.30 -29.59 -6.36
CA GLY A 223 39.86 -30.74 -5.70
C GLY A 223 38.85 -31.84 -5.44
N MET A 224 39.38 -33.01 -4.94
CA MET A 224 38.51 -34.10 -4.50
C MET A 224 37.65 -33.69 -3.32
N ASN A 225 36.36 -34.03 -3.36
CA ASN A 225 35.32 -33.62 -2.43
C ASN A 225 35.14 -32.09 -2.34
N GLU A 226 35.26 -31.42 -3.46
CA GLU A 226 34.96 -29.98 -3.60
C GLU A 226 33.83 -29.77 -4.61
N ALA A 227 33.12 -28.65 -4.45
CA ALA A 227 32.02 -28.26 -5.32
C ALA A 227 32.27 -26.89 -5.98
N CYS A 228 31.99 -26.79 -7.27
CA CYS A 228 31.83 -25.56 -7.99
C CYS A 228 30.35 -25.23 -8.08
N VAL A 229 29.97 -24.00 -7.76
CA VAL A 229 28.56 -23.52 -7.81
C VAL A 229 28.48 -22.29 -8.68
N TYR A 230 27.72 -22.35 -9.76
CA TYR A 230 27.40 -21.18 -10.60
C TYR A 230 25.99 -20.68 -10.26
N GLN A 231 25.89 -19.42 -9.80
CA GLN A 231 24.65 -18.66 -9.67
C GLN A 231 24.43 -17.89 -10.97
N LEU A 232 23.61 -18.44 -11.86
CA LEU A 232 23.43 -17.93 -13.21
C LEU A 232 22.37 -16.83 -13.28
N HIS A 233 22.50 -15.92 -14.27
CA HIS A 233 21.44 -14.98 -14.59
C HIS A 233 20.12 -15.71 -14.90
N GLN A 234 19.00 -15.00 -14.62
CA GLN A 234 17.64 -15.48 -14.91
C GLN A 234 17.53 -16.01 -16.36
N ALA A 235 16.85 -17.13 -16.52
CA ALA A 235 16.46 -17.66 -17.81
C ALA A 235 15.15 -16.99 -18.26
N PHE A 236 15.11 -16.49 -19.50
CA PHE A 236 13.95 -15.85 -20.10
C PHE A 236 13.35 -16.72 -21.20
N PHE A 237 12.02 -16.76 -21.25
CA PHE A 237 11.25 -17.52 -22.21
C PHE A 237 10.26 -16.63 -22.94
N GLU A 238 9.92 -16.93 -24.20
CA GLU A 238 8.85 -16.26 -24.93
C GLU A 238 7.48 -16.71 -24.42
N LEU A 239 7.04 -16.13 -23.30
CA LEU A 239 5.74 -16.33 -22.69
C LEU A 239 4.99 -15.00 -22.64
N TRP A 240 3.67 -15.08 -22.82
CA TRP A 240 2.80 -13.90 -22.70
C TRP A 240 2.76 -13.40 -21.25
N ASP A 241 2.75 -12.09 -21.10
CA ASP A 241 2.56 -11.44 -19.81
C ASP A 241 1.20 -11.80 -19.20
N GLU A 242 1.21 -12.18 -17.94
CA GLU A 242 0.02 -12.56 -17.19
C GLU A 242 -0.81 -11.31 -16.86
N ARG A 243 -2.12 -11.35 -17.11
CA ARG A 243 -3.07 -10.28 -16.78
C ARG A 243 -4.22 -10.83 -15.96
N PHE A 244 -4.66 -10.11 -14.94
CA PHE A 244 -5.69 -10.59 -14.01
C PHE A 244 -6.86 -9.61 -13.91
N ALA A 245 -8.07 -10.17 -13.84
CA ALA A 245 -9.28 -9.45 -13.47
C ALA A 245 -9.53 -9.59 -11.97
N GLY A 246 -10.13 -8.58 -11.37
CA GLY A 246 -10.48 -8.60 -9.96
C GLY A 246 -11.68 -7.75 -9.59
N THR A 247 -12.09 -7.91 -8.34
CA THR A 247 -13.17 -7.15 -7.72
C THR A 247 -12.63 -6.36 -6.54
N LEU A 248 -13.05 -5.10 -6.40
CA LEU A 248 -12.89 -4.28 -5.20
C LEU A 248 -14.22 -4.28 -4.43
N VAL A 249 -14.15 -4.63 -3.14
CA VAL A 249 -15.26 -4.47 -2.21
C VAL A 249 -14.74 -4.34 -0.78
N PRO A 250 -15.18 -3.34 0.01
CA PRO A 250 -14.81 -3.25 1.42
C PRO A 250 -15.30 -4.46 2.20
N VAL A 251 -14.52 -4.96 3.17
CA VAL A 251 -14.95 -6.09 4.00
C VAL A 251 -16.26 -5.76 4.72
N PHE A 252 -16.39 -4.55 5.27
CA PHE A 252 -17.63 -4.12 5.95
C PHE A 252 -18.88 -4.15 5.06
N SER A 253 -18.71 -3.99 3.74
CA SER A 253 -19.82 -3.99 2.77
C SER A 253 -20.31 -5.37 2.38
N LEU A 254 -19.59 -6.43 2.69
CA LEU A 254 -19.95 -7.81 2.35
C LEU A 254 -21.25 -8.23 3.05
N ARG A 255 -22.00 -9.10 2.38
CA ARG A 255 -23.25 -9.63 2.88
C ARG A 255 -23.42 -11.09 2.50
N THR A 256 -23.65 -11.92 3.52
CA THR A 256 -24.14 -13.29 3.41
C THR A 256 -25.44 -13.44 4.21
N LYS A 257 -26.10 -14.57 4.06
CA LYS A 257 -27.28 -14.92 4.89
C LYS A 257 -26.93 -15.05 6.37
N ARG A 258 -25.66 -15.18 6.70
CA ARG A 258 -25.15 -15.39 8.08
C ARG A 258 -24.48 -14.17 8.69
N SER A 259 -24.30 -13.07 7.93
CA SER A 259 -23.69 -11.83 8.42
C SER A 259 -24.43 -11.24 9.62
N PHE A 260 -23.72 -10.50 10.46
CA PHE A 260 -24.28 -9.83 11.63
C PHE A 260 -24.52 -8.33 11.38
N GLY A 261 -25.06 -7.99 10.21
CA GLY A 261 -25.33 -6.59 9.83
C GLY A 261 -24.13 -5.81 9.28
N VAL A 262 -22.95 -6.41 9.29
CA VAL A 262 -21.70 -5.91 8.70
C VAL A 262 -20.95 -7.10 8.12
N GLY A 263 -20.16 -6.89 7.08
CA GLY A 263 -19.28 -7.92 6.55
C GLY A 263 -18.17 -8.28 7.54
N ASP A 264 -17.78 -9.54 7.57
CA ASP A 264 -16.73 -10.08 8.45
C ASP A 264 -15.76 -11.03 7.70
N PHE A 265 -14.83 -11.66 8.42
CA PHE A 265 -13.83 -12.54 7.80
C PHE A 265 -14.41 -13.88 7.32
N GLY A 266 -15.58 -14.28 7.80
CA GLY A 266 -16.34 -15.40 7.23
C GLY A 266 -16.95 -15.01 5.88
N ASP A 267 -17.52 -13.81 5.79
CA ASP A 267 -18.06 -13.24 4.55
C ASP A 267 -16.96 -13.00 3.52
N LEU A 268 -15.76 -12.62 3.96
CA LEU A 268 -14.59 -12.47 3.09
C LEU A 268 -14.22 -13.80 2.41
N LYS A 269 -14.30 -14.93 3.11
CA LYS A 269 -14.07 -16.25 2.51
C LYS A 269 -15.12 -16.57 1.43
N ALA A 270 -16.38 -16.25 1.67
CA ALA A 270 -17.44 -16.42 0.69
C ALA A 270 -17.20 -15.55 -0.56
N MET A 271 -16.70 -14.31 -0.38
CA MET A 271 -16.36 -13.43 -1.50
C MET A 271 -15.15 -13.92 -2.30
N ILE A 272 -14.15 -14.51 -1.64
CA ILE A 272 -13.02 -15.18 -2.30
C ILE A 272 -13.53 -16.31 -3.21
N ASP A 273 -14.49 -17.11 -2.72
CA ASP A 273 -15.09 -18.19 -3.52
C ASP A 273 -15.85 -17.65 -4.75
N PHE A 274 -16.59 -16.53 -4.61
CA PHE A 274 -17.23 -15.88 -5.74
C PHE A 274 -16.24 -15.38 -6.80
N VAL A 275 -15.16 -14.71 -6.37
CA VAL A 275 -14.11 -14.21 -7.26
C VAL A 275 -13.46 -15.37 -8.03
N ALA A 276 -13.11 -16.47 -7.33
CA ALA A 276 -12.57 -17.67 -7.97
C ALA A 276 -13.57 -18.33 -8.94
N HIS A 277 -14.86 -18.42 -8.55
CA HIS A 277 -15.92 -19.02 -9.35
C HIS A 277 -16.16 -18.27 -10.67
N THR A 278 -15.91 -16.99 -10.70
CA THR A 278 -16.05 -16.14 -11.89
C THR A 278 -14.75 -15.97 -12.70
N ASN A 279 -13.75 -16.82 -12.46
CA ASN A 279 -12.43 -16.79 -13.09
C ASN A 279 -11.62 -15.51 -12.82
N GLN A 280 -12.02 -14.70 -11.87
CA GLN A 280 -11.24 -13.59 -11.40
C GLN A 280 -10.10 -14.11 -10.49
N ARG A 281 -9.03 -13.35 -10.37
CA ARG A 281 -7.83 -13.74 -9.62
C ARG A 281 -7.43 -12.75 -8.54
N VAL A 282 -8.11 -11.62 -8.41
CA VAL A 282 -7.78 -10.58 -7.41
C VAL A 282 -9.04 -10.17 -6.65
N LEU A 283 -8.95 -10.14 -5.33
CA LEU A 283 -9.93 -9.50 -4.47
C LEU A 283 -9.23 -8.38 -3.71
N GLN A 284 -9.61 -7.13 -3.99
CA GLN A 284 -9.12 -5.96 -3.28
C GLN A 284 -10.11 -5.53 -2.21
N VAL A 285 -9.60 -5.29 -1.01
CA VAL A 285 -10.38 -4.76 0.12
C VAL A 285 -9.84 -3.38 0.53
N LEU A 286 -10.61 -2.63 1.31
CA LEU A 286 -10.17 -1.41 1.97
C LEU A 286 -9.49 -1.74 3.31
N PRO A 287 -8.89 -0.75 4.03
CA PRO A 287 -8.18 -1.00 5.28
C PRO A 287 -9.03 -1.75 6.31
N ILE A 288 -8.41 -2.71 7.00
CA ILE A 288 -9.08 -3.59 7.98
C ILE A 288 -8.62 -3.36 9.41
N ASN A 289 -7.76 -2.38 9.63
CA ASN A 289 -7.26 -2.06 10.96
C ASN A 289 -8.33 -1.40 11.84
N ASP A 290 -8.13 -1.47 13.16
CA ASP A 290 -9.05 -0.88 14.13
C ASP A 290 -9.05 0.65 14.07
N SER A 291 -10.23 1.23 13.89
CA SER A 291 -10.48 2.68 13.85
C SER A 291 -11.35 3.17 15.01
N THR A 292 -11.54 2.35 16.04
CA THR A 292 -12.47 2.63 17.16
C THR A 292 -11.92 3.72 18.08
N THR A 293 -12.56 4.90 18.04
CA THR A 293 -12.22 6.04 18.89
C THR A 293 -13.39 6.48 19.79
N THR A 294 -14.61 6.51 19.24
CA THR A 294 -15.80 7.07 19.90
C THR A 294 -16.87 6.02 20.19
N HIS A 295 -16.77 4.83 19.62
CA HIS A 295 -17.83 3.80 19.59
C HIS A 295 -19.12 4.27 18.89
N THR A 296 -19.01 5.27 18.01
CA THR A 296 -20.11 5.79 17.19
C THR A 296 -19.85 5.54 15.69
N TRP A 297 -20.80 5.93 14.86
CA TRP A 297 -20.68 5.83 13.41
C TRP A 297 -19.47 6.58 12.82
N THR A 298 -18.90 7.56 13.55
CA THR A 298 -17.71 8.30 13.11
C THR A 298 -16.48 7.41 13.01
N ASP A 299 -16.47 6.27 13.71
CA ASP A 299 -15.42 5.25 13.61
C ASP A 299 -15.49 4.42 12.32
N SER A 300 -16.49 4.64 11.47
CA SER A 300 -16.67 3.93 10.19
C SER A 300 -15.62 4.25 9.14
N TYR A 301 -14.82 5.30 9.35
CA TYR A 301 -13.77 5.72 8.42
C TYR A 301 -12.56 4.79 8.49
N PRO A 302 -12.33 3.91 7.48
CA PRO A 302 -11.34 2.83 7.59
C PRO A 302 -9.89 3.31 7.52
N TYR A 303 -9.65 4.53 7.03
CA TYR A 303 -8.31 5.12 6.90
C TYR A 303 -7.80 5.78 8.19
N SER A 304 -8.64 5.90 9.23
CA SER A 304 -8.29 6.51 10.50
C SER A 304 -8.01 5.47 11.59
N CYS A 305 -7.05 4.57 11.34
CA CYS A 305 -6.73 3.51 12.29
C CYS A 305 -6.05 4.05 13.56
N ILE A 306 -6.40 3.44 14.70
CA ILE A 306 -5.75 3.70 16.00
C ILE A 306 -4.48 2.86 16.18
N SER A 307 -4.33 1.78 15.40
CA SER A 307 -3.16 0.90 15.41
C SER A 307 -2.90 0.35 14.01
N ILE A 308 -1.64 0.39 13.59
CA ILE A 308 -1.20 -0.23 12.33
C ILE A 308 -1.15 -1.76 12.38
N PHE A 309 -1.35 -2.35 13.56
CA PHE A 309 -1.29 -3.79 13.78
C PHE A 309 -2.67 -4.40 14.02
N ALA A 310 -3.45 -3.81 14.93
CA ALA A 310 -4.71 -4.35 15.40
C ALA A 310 -5.77 -4.38 14.30
N LEU A 311 -6.51 -5.46 14.22
CA LEU A 311 -7.66 -5.62 13.31
C LEU A 311 -8.93 -5.11 13.98
N HIS A 312 -9.84 -4.54 13.18
CA HIS A 312 -11.08 -3.97 13.70
C HIS A 312 -12.00 -5.06 14.27
N PRO A 313 -12.47 -4.95 15.54
CA PRO A 313 -13.29 -5.98 16.18
C PRO A 313 -14.59 -6.34 15.45
N GLN A 314 -15.15 -5.41 14.65
CA GLN A 314 -16.36 -5.68 13.86
C GLN A 314 -16.21 -6.83 12.87
N TYR A 315 -14.98 -7.16 12.44
CA TYR A 315 -14.72 -8.20 11.44
C TYR A 315 -14.68 -9.63 12.02
N VAL A 316 -14.86 -9.80 13.32
CA VAL A 316 -14.99 -11.14 13.91
C VAL A 316 -16.21 -11.84 13.33
N ASP A 317 -16.01 -13.01 12.73
CA ASP A 317 -17.10 -13.93 12.39
C ASP A 317 -17.52 -14.70 13.64
N LEU A 318 -18.67 -14.32 14.21
CA LEU A 318 -19.24 -14.97 15.40
C LEU A 318 -19.70 -16.40 15.11
N ASN A 319 -20.05 -16.73 13.86
CA ASN A 319 -20.48 -18.07 13.47
C ASN A 319 -19.34 -19.12 13.50
N ALA A 320 -18.10 -18.67 13.44
CA ALA A 320 -16.92 -19.53 13.52
C ALA A 320 -16.43 -19.78 14.97
N LEU A 321 -17.11 -19.19 15.96
CA LEU A 321 -16.75 -19.28 17.38
C LEU A 321 -17.59 -20.32 18.12
N PRO A 322 -17.13 -20.80 19.30
CA PRO A 322 -17.94 -21.64 20.17
C PRO A 322 -19.28 -20.99 20.52
N LEU A 323 -20.31 -21.80 20.64
CA LEU A 323 -21.63 -21.32 21.01
C LEU A 323 -21.67 -20.86 22.49
N LEU A 324 -22.40 -19.79 22.75
CA LEU A 324 -22.70 -19.40 24.13
C LEU A 324 -23.48 -20.51 24.85
N LYS A 325 -23.19 -20.73 26.13
CA LYS A 325 -23.85 -21.78 26.95
C LYS A 325 -25.33 -21.47 27.21
N SER A 326 -25.66 -20.17 27.43
CA SER A 326 -27.04 -19.70 27.63
C SER A 326 -27.83 -19.82 26.33
N GLU A 327 -28.94 -20.56 26.38
CA GLU A 327 -29.87 -20.68 25.25
C GLU A 327 -30.60 -19.36 24.97
N ASP A 328 -31.00 -18.67 26.04
CA ASP A 328 -31.67 -17.37 25.94
C ASP A 328 -30.78 -16.33 25.23
N ASP A 329 -29.47 -16.29 25.57
CA ASP A 329 -28.52 -15.41 24.92
C ASP A 329 -28.36 -15.79 23.44
N ARG A 330 -28.22 -17.07 23.11
CA ARG A 330 -28.15 -17.53 21.71
C ARG A 330 -29.37 -17.09 20.90
N MET A 331 -30.58 -17.25 21.47
CA MET A 331 -31.81 -16.83 20.81
C MET A 331 -31.90 -15.31 20.64
N ALA A 332 -31.50 -14.54 21.65
CA ALA A 332 -31.50 -13.07 21.60
C ALA A 332 -30.51 -12.55 20.52
N PHE A 333 -29.27 -13.08 20.49
CA PHE A 333 -28.28 -12.69 19.48
C PHE A 333 -28.67 -13.11 18.05
N GLU A 334 -29.31 -14.27 17.89
CA GLU A 334 -29.78 -14.71 16.56
C GLU A 334 -30.93 -13.82 16.06
N ALA A 335 -31.89 -13.44 16.92
CA ALA A 335 -32.93 -12.50 16.56
C ALA A 335 -32.35 -11.12 16.16
N LEU A 336 -31.38 -10.61 16.93
CA LEU A 336 -30.71 -9.35 16.64
C LEU A 336 -29.87 -9.43 15.34
N ARG A 337 -29.18 -10.55 15.10
CA ARG A 337 -28.48 -10.80 13.87
C ARG A 337 -29.38 -10.69 12.65
N GLN A 338 -30.54 -11.35 12.70
CA GLN A 338 -31.51 -11.31 11.60
C GLN A 338 -32.04 -9.90 11.37
N GLU A 339 -32.36 -9.16 12.43
CA GLU A 339 -32.79 -7.77 12.34
C GLU A 339 -31.73 -6.88 11.69
N LEU A 340 -30.50 -6.92 12.21
CA LEU A 340 -29.40 -6.10 11.69
C LEU A 340 -29.00 -6.51 10.26
N ASN A 341 -29.04 -7.80 9.94
CA ASN A 341 -28.74 -8.30 8.60
C ASN A 341 -29.79 -7.90 7.55
N ALA A 342 -31.02 -7.62 7.98
CA ALA A 342 -32.08 -7.14 7.08
C ALA A 342 -31.94 -5.67 6.68
N LEU A 343 -31.12 -4.89 7.40
CA LEU A 343 -30.90 -3.47 7.11
C LEU A 343 -30.22 -3.29 5.75
N SER A 344 -30.64 -2.26 5.00
CA SER A 344 -30.04 -1.89 3.70
C SER A 344 -28.64 -1.29 3.82
N GLN A 345 -28.34 -0.66 4.95
CA GLN A 345 -27.07 -0.01 5.27
C GLN A 345 -26.58 -0.51 6.65
N ILE A 346 -25.30 -0.21 6.95
CA ILE A 346 -24.69 -0.65 8.21
C ILE A 346 -25.08 0.30 9.33
N ASP A 347 -25.59 -0.26 10.43
CA ASP A 347 -25.73 0.42 11.72
C ASP A 347 -24.56 0.01 12.62
N TYR A 348 -23.46 0.79 12.52
CA TYR A 348 -22.23 0.45 13.21
C TYR A 348 -22.36 0.39 14.73
N GLU A 349 -23.13 1.29 15.32
CA GLU A 349 -23.28 1.35 16.79
C GLU A 349 -23.96 0.08 17.30
N ARG A 350 -25.09 -0.28 16.71
CA ARG A 350 -25.82 -1.49 17.12
C ARG A 350 -25.01 -2.77 16.85
N VAL A 351 -24.35 -2.86 15.69
CA VAL A 351 -23.51 -4.00 15.34
C VAL A 351 -22.34 -4.15 16.31
N ASN A 352 -21.58 -3.09 16.54
CA ASN A 352 -20.40 -3.13 17.38
C ASN A 352 -20.76 -3.39 18.86
N ASN A 353 -21.83 -2.80 19.35
CA ASN A 353 -22.34 -3.06 20.69
C ASN A 353 -22.75 -4.55 20.87
N ALA A 354 -23.47 -5.10 19.88
CA ALA A 354 -23.90 -6.50 19.92
C ALA A 354 -22.70 -7.48 19.84
N LYS A 355 -21.78 -7.26 18.91
CA LYS A 355 -20.59 -8.11 18.79
C LYS A 355 -19.70 -8.03 20.03
N THR A 356 -19.50 -6.84 20.59
CA THR A 356 -18.74 -6.65 21.84
C THR A 356 -19.40 -7.38 23.01
N ALA A 357 -20.72 -7.29 23.13
CA ALA A 357 -21.47 -8.00 24.18
C ALA A 357 -21.32 -9.53 24.05
N TYR A 358 -21.47 -10.06 22.83
CA TYR A 358 -21.23 -11.48 22.55
C TYR A 358 -19.82 -11.93 22.93
N LEU A 359 -18.81 -11.18 22.49
CA LEU A 359 -17.41 -11.48 22.74
C LEU A 359 -17.06 -11.42 24.24
N LYS A 360 -17.66 -10.51 25.01
CA LYS A 360 -17.49 -10.46 26.47
C LYS A 360 -18.07 -11.70 27.17
N LEU A 361 -19.26 -12.14 26.78
CA LEU A 361 -19.86 -13.38 27.30
C LEU A 361 -18.99 -14.59 26.93
N LEU A 362 -18.50 -14.66 25.70
CA LEU A 362 -17.62 -15.73 25.26
C LEU A 362 -16.27 -15.71 26.00
N PHE A 363 -15.72 -14.54 26.25
CA PHE A 363 -14.49 -14.38 27.01
C PHE A 363 -14.64 -14.88 28.45
N GLU A 364 -15.77 -14.60 29.10
CA GLU A 364 -16.08 -15.14 30.44
C GLU A 364 -16.22 -16.66 30.42
N GLN A 365 -16.78 -17.22 29.35
CA GLN A 365 -17.00 -18.64 29.17
C GLN A 365 -15.74 -19.43 28.82
N GLU A 366 -14.95 -18.96 27.84
CA GLU A 366 -13.86 -19.71 27.18
C GLU A 366 -12.49 -19.03 27.28
N GLY A 367 -12.45 -17.73 27.61
CA GLY A 367 -11.24 -16.92 27.51
C GLY A 367 -10.07 -17.49 28.31
N LYS A 368 -10.30 -17.95 29.52
CA LYS A 368 -9.25 -18.50 30.39
C LYS A 368 -8.61 -19.76 29.81
N GLU A 369 -9.38 -20.66 29.22
CA GLU A 369 -8.87 -21.91 28.66
C GLU A 369 -8.20 -21.65 27.30
N MET A 370 -8.78 -20.77 26.47
CA MET A 370 -8.21 -20.37 25.19
C MET A 370 -6.84 -19.69 25.38
N MET A 371 -6.70 -18.80 26.35
CA MET A 371 -5.43 -18.13 26.64
C MET A 371 -4.33 -19.03 27.20
N LYS A 372 -4.68 -20.28 27.65
CA LYS A 372 -3.71 -21.29 28.04
C LYS A 372 -3.25 -22.15 26.88
N SER A 373 -3.94 -22.12 25.74
CA SER A 373 -3.60 -22.94 24.58
C SER A 373 -2.18 -22.64 24.07
N SER A 374 -1.55 -23.62 23.41
CA SER A 374 -0.24 -23.45 22.79
C SER A 374 -0.27 -22.41 21.67
N GLU A 375 -1.37 -22.40 20.92
CA GLU A 375 -1.60 -21.49 19.79
C GLU A 375 -1.71 -20.04 20.26
N PHE A 376 -2.48 -19.78 21.30
CA PHE A 376 -2.58 -18.45 21.88
C PHE A 376 -1.23 -17.99 22.47
N LYS A 377 -0.53 -18.86 23.20
CA LYS A 377 0.78 -18.52 23.78
C LYS A 377 1.79 -18.14 22.70
N LYS A 378 1.82 -18.89 21.60
CA LYS A 378 2.67 -18.58 20.45
C LYS A 378 2.31 -17.23 19.85
N PHE A 379 1.03 -17.00 19.58
CA PHE A 379 0.54 -15.70 19.10
C PHE A 379 0.94 -14.56 20.04
N PHE A 380 0.71 -14.73 21.35
CA PHE A 380 1.05 -13.70 22.32
C PHE A 380 2.55 -13.44 22.39
N GLU A 381 3.38 -14.48 22.34
CA GLU A 381 4.85 -14.34 22.34
C GLU A 381 5.34 -13.56 21.12
N GLU A 382 4.79 -13.86 19.94
CA GLU A 382 5.15 -13.20 18.68
C GLU A 382 4.64 -11.77 18.57
N GLU A 383 3.46 -11.45 19.11
CA GLU A 383 2.74 -10.20 18.89
C GLU A 383 2.69 -9.27 20.12
N ALA A 384 3.22 -9.68 21.28
CA ALA A 384 3.12 -8.94 22.54
C ALA A 384 3.65 -7.50 22.43
N TYR A 385 4.63 -7.23 21.57
CA TYR A 385 5.26 -5.93 21.43
C TYR A 385 4.30 -4.81 21.02
N TRP A 386 3.26 -5.14 20.25
CA TRP A 386 2.20 -4.21 19.88
C TRP A 386 0.86 -4.52 20.60
N LEU A 387 0.58 -5.80 20.83
CA LEU A 387 -0.69 -6.26 21.38
C LEU A 387 -0.91 -5.74 22.80
N VAL A 388 0.15 -5.77 23.62
CA VAL A 388 0.06 -5.30 25.00
C VAL A 388 -0.25 -3.80 25.07
N PRO A 389 0.53 -2.91 24.43
CA PRO A 389 0.22 -1.49 24.42
C PRO A 389 -1.13 -1.16 23.78
N TYR A 390 -1.53 -1.85 22.72
CA TYR A 390 -2.85 -1.67 22.13
C TYR A 390 -3.98 -1.99 23.10
N ALA A 391 -3.90 -3.12 23.81
CA ALA A 391 -4.92 -3.50 24.78
C ALA A 391 -4.98 -2.54 25.98
N GLN A 392 -3.83 -2.02 26.43
CA GLN A 392 -3.76 -0.99 27.45
C GLN A 392 -4.40 0.32 26.98
N TYR A 393 -4.12 0.75 25.73
CA TYR A 393 -4.74 1.92 25.13
C TYR A 393 -6.26 1.77 25.06
N CYS A 394 -6.77 0.64 24.58
CA CYS A 394 -8.22 0.39 24.51
C CYS A 394 -8.88 0.46 25.89
N HIS A 395 -8.26 -0.15 26.91
CA HIS A 395 -8.74 -0.07 28.28
C HIS A 395 -8.80 1.37 28.80
N LEU A 396 -7.74 2.16 28.58
CA LEU A 396 -7.67 3.55 29.05
C LEU A 396 -8.68 4.45 28.29
N ARG A 397 -8.80 4.29 26.96
CA ARG A 397 -9.79 4.97 26.15
C ARG A 397 -11.21 4.75 26.71
N ASP A 398 -11.55 3.49 26.99
CA ASP A 398 -12.88 3.13 27.48
C ASP A 398 -13.09 3.58 28.93
N LEU A 399 -12.05 3.52 29.77
CA LEU A 399 -12.09 3.98 31.16
C LEU A 399 -12.32 5.50 31.27
N TYR A 400 -11.65 6.28 30.41
CA TYR A 400 -11.76 7.74 30.43
C TYR A 400 -12.81 8.29 29.46
N GLY A 401 -13.42 7.43 28.64
CA GLY A 401 -14.48 7.82 27.71
C GLY A 401 -14.02 8.70 26.55
N THR A 402 -12.73 8.74 26.28
CA THR A 402 -12.13 9.50 25.17
C THR A 402 -10.88 8.82 24.64
N ALA A 403 -10.70 8.82 23.30
CA ALA A 403 -9.47 8.40 22.65
C ALA A 403 -8.36 9.45 22.72
N ASP A 404 -8.71 10.71 23.01
CA ASP A 404 -7.72 11.79 23.15
C ASP A 404 -6.93 11.58 24.45
N PHE A 405 -5.80 10.87 24.30
CA PHE A 405 -4.93 10.56 25.45
C PHE A 405 -4.32 11.81 26.10
N THR A 406 -4.28 12.96 25.42
CA THR A 406 -3.80 14.22 26.01
C THR A 406 -4.73 14.73 27.11
N GLN A 407 -5.99 14.29 27.12
CA GLN A 407 -7.01 14.62 28.13
C GLN A 407 -7.08 13.58 29.28
N TRP A 408 -6.33 12.48 29.20
CA TRP A 408 -6.36 11.47 30.26
C TRP A 408 -5.72 12.01 31.53
N PRO A 409 -6.33 11.83 32.71
CA PRO A 409 -5.78 12.29 33.98
C PRO A 409 -4.43 11.63 34.32
N ASP A 410 -4.31 10.33 33.98
CA ASP A 410 -3.12 9.52 34.12
C ASP A 410 -2.79 8.87 32.80
N HIS A 411 -1.53 8.51 32.57
CA HIS A 411 -1.07 7.83 31.33
C HIS A 411 -1.20 8.68 30.05
N ASN A 412 -1.29 10.01 30.16
CA ASN A 412 -1.35 10.90 29.00
C ASN A 412 -0.08 10.95 28.16
N THR A 413 1.01 10.43 28.70
CA THR A 413 2.27 10.19 27.99
C THR A 413 2.67 8.73 28.14
N TRP A 414 3.43 8.21 27.16
CA TRP A 414 3.91 6.84 27.19
C TRP A 414 5.02 6.66 28.21
N ASP A 415 4.78 5.87 29.27
CA ASP A 415 5.78 5.37 30.19
C ASP A 415 5.56 3.88 30.46
N GLU A 416 6.59 3.07 30.21
CA GLU A 416 6.48 1.62 30.35
C GLU A 416 6.30 1.17 31.79
N ALA A 417 6.96 1.82 32.75
CA ALA A 417 6.88 1.47 34.17
C ALA A 417 5.49 1.79 34.75
N GLU A 418 4.95 2.95 34.41
CA GLU A 418 3.62 3.37 34.87
C GLU A 418 2.49 2.49 34.34
N ARG A 419 2.59 2.00 33.10
CA ARG A 419 1.55 1.19 32.47
C ARG A 419 1.65 -0.31 32.76
N LYS A 420 2.80 -0.80 33.19
CA LYS A 420 3.02 -2.24 33.48
C LYS A 420 1.94 -2.84 34.41
N PRO A 421 1.47 -2.16 35.46
CA PRO A 421 0.40 -2.66 36.31
C PRO A 421 -0.89 -2.99 35.55
N LEU A 422 -1.22 -2.30 34.44
CA LEU A 422 -2.41 -2.57 33.64
C LEU A 422 -2.42 -3.98 33.02
N SER A 423 -1.26 -4.50 32.70
CA SER A 423 -1.05 -5.83 32.08
C SER A 423 -0.59 -6.90 33.08
N THR A 424 -0.56 -6.59 34.37
CA THR A 424 -0.15 -7.56 35.41
C THR A 424 -1.34 -8.43 35.82
N PRO A 425 -1.28 -9.78 35.72
CA PRO A 425 -2.43 -10.66 35.94
C PRO A 425 -3.12 -10.53 37.31
N THR A 426 -2.45 -9.98 38.32
CA THR A 426 -2.97 -9.79 39.68
C THR A 426 -3.74 -8.47 39.85
N THR A 427 -3.73 -7.60 38.87
CA THR A 427 -4.43 -6.30 38.96
C THR A 427 -5.88 -6.37 38.47
N LYS A 428 -6.71 -5.42 38.95
CA LYS A 428 -8.11 -5.32 38.52
C LYS A 428 -8.28 -4.99 37.07
N ALA A 429 -7.37 -4.20 36.48
CA ALA A 429 -7.40 -3.79 35.09
C ALA A 429 -7.12 -4.93 34.10
N TYR A 430 -6.38 -5.96 34.55
CA TYR A 430 -5.93 -7.05 33.69
C TYR A 430 -7.06 -7.77 32.96
N LYS A 431 -8.22 -7.96 33.58
CA LYS A 431 -9.35 -8.64 32.94
C LYS A 431 -9.82 -7.88 31.68
N GLU A 432 -9.92 -6.57 31.76
CA GLU A 432 -10.32 -5.72 30.62
C GLU A 432 -9.23 -5.68 29.54
N VAL A 433 -7.96 -5.59 29.93
CA VAL A 433 -6.83 -5.65 29.00
C VAL A 433 -6.76 -7.01 28.30
N ALA A 434 -6.89 -8.10 29.04
CA ALA A 434 -6.85 -9.46 28.51
C ALA A 434 -8.01 -9.77 27.54
N PHE A 435 -9.15 -9.12 27.70
CA PHE A 435 -10.25 -9.20 26.74
C PHE A 435 -9.80 -8.75 25.33
N HIS A 436 -9.01 -7.70 25.21
CA HIS A 436 -8.50 -7.25 23.93
C HIS A 436 -7.45 -8.21 23.34
N TYR A 437 -6.65 -8.89 24.17
CA TYR A 437 -5.77 -9.98 23.68
C TYR A 437 -6.58 -11.11 23.05
N PHE A 438 -7.65 -11.50 23.73
CA PHE A 438 -8.56 -12.55 23.26
C PHE A 438 -9.20 -12.17 21.91
N VAL A 439 -9.76 -10.97 21.80
CA VAL A 439 -10.40 -10.49 20.57
C VAL A 439 -9.42 -10.43 19.40
N GLN A 440 -8.22 -9.89 19.61
CA GLN A 440 -7.20 -9.80 18.55
C GLN A 440 -6.68 -11.18 18.13
N TYR A 441 -6.59 -12.13 19.05
CA TYR A 441 -6.25 -13.51 18.69
C TYR A 441 -7.30 -14.16 17.79
N LEU A 442 -8.59 -13.95 18.07
CA LEU A 442 -9.68 -14.44 17.20
C LEU A 442 -9.60 -13.83 15.79
N LEU A 443 -9.45 -12.52 15.72
CA LEU A 443 -9.32 -11.78 14.45
C LEU A 443 -8.10 -12.24 13.63
N TYR A 444 -6.94 -12.32 14.28
CA TYR A 444 -5.70 -12.79 13.66
C TYR A 444 -5.89 -14.19 13.06
N THR A 445 -6.48 -15.10 13.81
CA THR A 445 -6.70 -16.48 13.37
C THR A 445 -7.66 -16.53 12.19
N GLN A 446 -8.79 -15.81 12.27
CA GLN A 446 -9.80 -15.81 11.20
C GLN A 446 -9.28 -15.14 9.93
N MET A 447 -8.55 -14.03 10.04
CA MET A 447 -7.97 -13.36 8.87
C MET A 447 -6.87 -14.19 8.21
N ARG A 448 -6.03 -14.87 9.01
CA ARG A 448 -5.04 -15.83 8.50
C ARG A 448 -5.71 -16.97 7.72
N HIS A 449 -6.78 -17.53 8.24
CA HIS A 449 -7.54 -18.57 7.55
C HIS A 449 -8.17 -18.06 6.25
N ALA A 450 -8.66 -16.81 6.21
CA ALA A 450 -9.18 -16.21 4.98
C ALA A 450 -8.06 -16.02 3.93
N HIS A 451 -6.89 -15.59 4.35
CA HIS A 451 -5.72 -15.44 3.47
C HIS A 451 -5.25 -16.79 2.90
N GLU A 452 -5.14 -17.82 3.74
CA GLU A 452 -4.79 -19.18 3.29
C GLU A 452 -5.85 -19.75 2.33
N HIS A 453 -7.13 -19.47 2.58
CA HIS A 453 -8.22 -19.83 1.68
C HIS A 453 -8.07 -19.15 0.30
N ALA A 454 -7.74 -17.86 0.27
CA ALA A 454 -7.49 -17.15 -0.97
C ALA A 454 -6.34 -17.79 -1.77
N ARG A 455 -5.21 -18.06 -1.13
CA ARG A 455 -4.07 -18.77 -1.73
C ARG A 455 -4.45 -20.13 -2.29
N ALA A 456 -5.23 -20.91 -1.53
CA ALA A 456 -5.70 -22.23 -1.96
C ALA A 456 -6.62 -22.16 -3.19
N LYS A 457 -7.37 -21.06 -3.35
CA LYS A 457 -8.23 -20.80 -4.51
C LYS A 457 -7.49 -20.13 -5.67
N GLY A 458 -6.22 -19.80 -5.53
CA GLY A 458 -5.44 -19.07 -6.52
C GLY A 458 -5.91 -17.62 -6.68
N VAL A 459 -6.42 -17.03 -5.61
CA VAL A 459 -6.88 -15.63 -5.55
C VAL A 459 -5.87 -14.78 -4.77
N ILE A 460 -5.42 -13.70 -5.39
CA ILE A 460 -4.57 -12.70 -4.76
C ILE A 460 -5.45 -11.82 -3.88
N LEU A 461 -5.25 -11.89 -2.57
CA LEU A 461 -5.91 -10.97 -1.64
C LEU A 461 -5.08 -9.70 -1.54
N LYS A 462 -5.65 -8.57 -1.98
CA LYS A 462 -4.98 -7.27 -2.06
C LYS A 462 -5.53 -6.35 -0.97
N GLY A 463 -4.64 -5.97 -0.05
CA GLY A 463 -4.95 -5.02 1.03
C GLY A 463 -4.79 -3.56 0.61
N ASP A 464 -5.12 -2.69 1.53
CA ASP A 464 -4.96 -1.25 1.40
C ASP A 464 -4.29 -0.70 2.66
N ILE A 465 -3.20 0.06 2.49
CA ILE A 465 -2.40 0.59 3.59
C ILE A 465 -2.52 2.11 3.59
N PRO A 466 -3.27 2.70 4.55
CA PRO A 466 -3.46 4.14 4.65
C PRO A 466 -2.14 4.90 4.78
N ILE A 467 -2.06 6.09 4.20
CA ILE A 467 -0.92 7.00 4.45
C ILE A 467 -0.91 7.51 5.89
N GLY A 468 -2.08 7.74 6.48
CA GLY A 468 -2.21 8.30 7.81
C GLY A 468 -2.48 7.28 8.91
N VAL A 469 -2.52 7.79 10.14
CA VAL A 469 -3.05 7.13 11.35
C VAL A 469 -3.85 8.14 12.14
N ASN A 470 -4.72 7.67 13.04
CA ASN A 470 -5.48 8.56 13.90
C ASN A 470 -4.52 9.36 14.82
N ARG A 471 -4.72 10.68 14.88
CA ARG A 471 -3.92 11.60 15.71
C ARG A 471 -3.87 11.21 17.18
N HIS A 472 -4.96 10.65 17.69
CA HIS A 472 -5.11 10.21 19.08
C HIS A 472 -5.05 8.69 19.21
N GLY A 473 -4.50 7.99 18.20
CA GLY A 473 -4.38 6.54 18.20
C GLY A 473 -3.26 6.00 19.08
N CYS A 474 -3.28 4.69 19.28
CA CYS A 474 -2.28 3.95 20.06
C CYS A 474 -0.87 4.16 19.52
N ASP A 475 -0.67 4.18 18.19
CA ASP A 475 0.66 4.34 17.61
C ASP A 475 1.28 5.70 17.95
N VAL A 476 0.47 6.77 17.94
CA VAL A 476 0.92 8.12 18.30
C VAL A 476 1.18 8.22 19.79
N TRP A 477 0.36 7.56 20.61
CA TRP A 477 0.56 7.51 22.06
C TRP A 477 1.85 6.78 22.45
N THR A 478 2.16 5.67 21.77
CA THR A 478 3.32 4.83 22.10
C THR A 478 4.65 5.33 21.52
N GLU A 479 4.62 5.89 20.32
CA GLU A 479 5.81 6.31 19.58
C GLU A 479 5.67 7.74 19.01
N PRO A 480 5.39 8.76 19.87
CA PRO A 480 5.06 10.13 19.44
C PRO A 480 6.18 10.82 18.66
N HIS A 481 7.43 10.39 18.82
CA HIS A 481 8.60 10.98 18.16
C HIS A 481 8.58 10.81 16.62
N TYR A 482 7.84 9.83 16.11
CA TYR A 482 7.68 9.63 14.67
C TYR A 482 6.67 10.58 14.01
N PHE A 483 5.94 11.39 14.79
CA PHE A 483 4.84 12.21 14.31
C PHE A 483 4.98 13.69 14.59
N ASN A 484 4.56 14.52 13.63
CA ASN A 484 4.43 15.96 13.80
C ASN A 484 2.99 16.30 14.19
N LEU A 485 2.75 16.55 15.47
CA LEU A 485 1.41 16.85 15.99
C LEU A 485 0.95 18.29 15.73
N ASN A 486 1.84 19.16 15.28
CA ASN A 486 1.54 20.55 14.87
C ASN A 486 1.12 20.69 13.41
N GLY A 487 1.12 19.58 12.65
CA GLY A 487 0.69 19.50 11.26
C GLY A 487 -0.48 18.56 11.06
N GLN A 488 -1.19 18.75 9.95
CA GLN A 488 -2.27 17.88 9.47
C GLN A 488 -1.96 17.48 8.03
N ALA A 489 -2.04 16.18 7.73
CA ALA A 489 -1.94 15.70 6.36
C ALA A 489 -3.22 16.00 5.59
N GLY A 490 -3.09 16.28 4.31
CA GLY A 490 -4.20 16.52 3.40
C GLY A 490 -3.77 16.48 1.94
N ALA A 491 -4.63 17.02 1.08
CA ALA A 491 -4.38 17.20 -0.34
C ALA A 491 -4.57 18.67 -0.73
N PRO A 492 -3.76 19.18 -1.69
CA PRO A 492 -3.96 20.54 -2.19
C PRO A 492 -5.30 20.68 -2.95
N PRO A 493 -5.78 21.92 -3.16
CA PRO A 493 -6.94 22.18 -3.99
C PRO A 493 -6.84 21.54 -5.38
N ASP A 494 -7.93 20.93 -5.79
CA ASP A 494 -8.11 20.29 -7.10
C ASP A 494 -9.57 20.45 -7.60
N ASP A 495 -9.91 19.79 -8.71
CA ASP A 495 -11.25 19.85 -9.30
C ASP A 495 -12.33 19.18 -8.41
N PHE A 496 -11.95 18.33 -7.46
CA PHE A 496 -12.87 17.67 -6.52
C PHE A 496 -13.09 18.48 -5.25
N SER A 497 -12.10 19.26 -4.84
CA SER A 497 -12.14 20.08 -3.64
C SER A 497 -11.40 21.40 -3.85
N ILE A 498 -12.15 22.45 -4.13
CA ILE A 498 -11.61 23.81 -4.39
C ILE A 498 -10.79 24.34 -3.21
N LYS A 499 -11.12 23.94 -1.99
CA LYS A 499 -10.41 24.33 -0.76
C LYS A 499 -9.35 23.32 -0.31
N GLY A 500 -9.08 22.31 -1.12
CA GLY A 500 -8.26 21.17 -0.72
C GLY A 500 -8.96 20.26 0.29
N GLN A 501 -8.27 19.21 0.69
CA GLN A 501 -8.76 18.23 1.69
C GLN A 501 -7.88 18.30 2.93
N ASN A 502 -8.47 18.34 4.10
CA ASN A 502 -7.80 18.20 5.38
C ASN A 502 -8.22 16.86 6.02
N TRP A 503 -7.32 15.89 6.03
CA TRP A 503 -7.58 14.56 6.58
C TRP A 503 -7.41 14.49 8.10
N GLY A 504 -6.82 15.51 8.71
CA GLY A 504 -6.63 15.60 10.17
C GLY A 504 -5.54 14.69 10.74
N PHE A 505 -4.91 13.82 9.97
CA PHE A 505 -3.82 12.94 10.41
C PHE A 505 -2.58 13.74 10.77
N PRO A 506 -1.76 13.33 11.75
CA PRO A 506 -0.44 13.91 11.96
C PRO A 506 0.45 13.60 10.75
N THR A 507 1.38 14.48 10.44
CA THR A 507 2.42 14.20 9.44
C THR A 507 3.57 13.44 10.08
N TYR A 508 4.42 12.79 9.26
CA TYR A 508 5.54 12.00 9.76
C TYR A 508 6.79 12.85 9.97
N ASN A 509 7.49 12.58 11.07
CA ASN A 509 8.83 13.08 11.32
C ASN A 509 9.84 12.17 10.61
N TRP A 510 10.07 12.43 9.33
CA TRP A 510 10.97 11.60 8.52
C TRP A 510 12.42 11.61 9.00
N ASP A 511 12.86 12.66 9.67
CA ASP A 511 14.22 12.71 10.23
C ASP A 511 14.40 11.64 11.31
N GLU A 512 13.40 11.44 12.17
CA GLU A 512 13.42 10.36 13.17
C GLU A 512 13.22 8.98 12.51
N MET A 513 12.30 8.86 11.57
CA MET A 513 12.07 7.57 10.89
C MET A 513 13.27 7.09 10.09
N LEU A 514 14.02 7.99 9.46
CA LEU A 514 15.24 7.63 8.72
C LEU A 514 16.43 7.23 9.61
N ARG A 515 16.43 7.60 10.90
CA ARG A 515 17.48 7.21 11.84
C ARG A 515 17.51 5.71 12.13
N ASP A 516 16.35 5.05 12.03
CA ASP A 516 16.19 3.61 12.26
C ASP A 516 15.75 2.87 11.01
N ASP A 517 16.11 3.37 9.82
CA ASP A 517 15.77 2.77 8.53
C ASP A 517 14.26 2.60 8.30
N CYS A 518 13.44 3.53 8.78
CA CYS A 518 11.97 3.50 8.69
C CYS A 518 11.34 2.28 9.38
N ALA A 519 11.88 1.84 10.50
CA ALA A 519 11.46 0.62 11.21
C ALA A 519 9.95 0.57 11.49
N TRP A 520 9.32 1.70 11.81
CA TRP A 520 7.87 1.78 12.03
C TRP A 520 7.07 1.37 10.79
N TRP A 521 7.43 1.90 9.62
CA TRP A 521 6.79 1.55 8.35
C TRP A 521 7.08 0.11 7.94
N VAL A 522 8.31 -0.36 8.12
CA VAL A 522 8.70 -1.75 7.85
C VAL A 522 7.83 -2.71 8.67
N ARG A 523 7.66 -2.47 9.99
CA ARG A 523 6.77 -3.26 10.85
C ARG A 523 5.33 -3.27 10.36
N ARG A 524 4.83 -2.13 9.86
CA ARG A 524 3.49 -2.02 9.28
C ARG A 524 3.32 -2.93 8.07
N PHE A 525 4.25 -2.87 7.12
CA PHE A 525 4.21 -3.73 5.93
C PHE A 525 4.35 -5.21 6.29
N GLN A 526 5.26 -5.55 7.16
CA GLN A 526 5.48 -6.94 7.62
C GLN A 526 4.23 -7.50 8.31
N ASN A 527 3.52 -6.70 9.09
CA ASN A 527 2.25 -7.10 9.69
C ASN A 527 1.18 -7.38 8.62
N MET A 528 1.06 -6.51 7.62
CA MET A 528 0.09 -6.69 6.53
C MET A 528 0.41 -7.89 5.64
N ALA A 529 1.69 -8.24 5.48
CA ALA A 529 2.11 -9.45 4.74
C ALA A 529 1.65 -10.77 5.37
N LYS A 530 1.22 -10.76 6.63
CA LYS A 530 0.57 -11.91 7.27
C LYS A 530 -0.82 -12.20 6.69
N PHE A 531 -1.45 -11.23 6.04
CA PHE A 531 -2.85 -11.26 5.63
C PHE A 531 -3.07 -11.02 4.13
N PHE A 532 -2.06 -10.52 3.40
CA PHE A 532 -2.19 -10.12 2.01
C PHE A 532 -0.98 -10.57 1.18
N ASP A 533 -1.20 -10.75 -0.12
CA ASP A 533 -0.15 -11.03 -1.11
C ASP A 533 0.11 -9.85 -2.07
N ALA A 534 -0.75 -8.86 -2.03
CA ALA A 534 -0.59 -7.59 -2.71
C ALA A 534 -1.15 -6.47 -1.83
N TYR A 535 -0.72 -5.24 -2.06
CA TYR A 535 -1.27 -4.09 -1.35
C TYR A 535 -1.25 -2.82 -2.20
N ARG A 536 -2.16 -1.92 -1.89
CA ARG A 536 -2.18 -0.55 -2.37
C ARG A 536 -1.53 0.34 -1.32
N ILE A 537 -0.48 1.06 -1.69
CA ILE A 537 -0.01 2.19 -0.90
C ILE A 537 -0.96 3.35 -1.17
N ASP A 538 -1.73 3.71 -0.17
CA ASP A 538 -2.56 4.90 -0.22
C ASP A 538 -1.68 6.16 -0.26
N HIS A 539 -2.03 7.08 -1.15
CA HIS A 539 -1.32 8.36 -1.33
C HIS A 539 0.21 8.22 -1.36
N VAL A 540 0.75 7.43 -2.29
CA VAL A 540 2.20 7.21 -2.41
C VAL A 540 2.99 8.52 -2.53
N LEU A 541 2.36 9.58 -3.03
CA LEU A 541 2.93 10.93 -3.12
C LEU A 541 3.39 11.45 -1.75
N GLY A 542 2.79 10.98 -0.65
CA GLY A 542 3.17 11.32 0.72
C GLY A 542 4.60 10.90 1.09
N PHE A 543 5.19 9.93 0.38
CA PHE A 543 6.59 9.54 0.57
C PHE A 543 7.58 10.44 -0.17
N PHE A 544 7.10 11.16 -1.18
CA PHE A 544 7.84 12.23 -1.90
C PHE A 544 7.71 13.54 -1.16
N ARG A 545 6.47 13.94 -0.90
CA ARG A 545 6.04 15.12 -0.14
C ARG A 545 4.60 14.93 0.30
N ILE A 546 4.24 15.49 1.43
CA ILE A 546 2.86 15.55 1.91
C ILE A 546 2.35 16.99 1.84
N TRP A 547 1.06 17.19 1.56
CA TRP A 547 0.41 18.47 1.76
C TRP A 547 0.16 18.65 3.25
N GLU A 548 0.97 19.50 3.89
CA GLU A 548 0.94 19.72 5.32
C GLU A 548 0.20 21.00 5.65
N ILE A 549 -0.89 20.87 6.41
CA ILE A 549 -1.79 21.95 6.79
C ILE A 549 -1.54 22.27 8.26
N PRO A 550 -1.39 23.57 8.63
CA PRO A 550 -1.27 23.96 10.04
C PRO A 550 -2.50 23.50 10.85
N VAL A 551 -2.31 23.10 12.11
CA VAL A 551 -3.44 22.68 13.00
C VAL A 551 -4.42 23.82 13.28
N SER A 552 -4.00 25.07 13.10
CA SER A 552 -4.85 26.27 13.19
C SER A 552 -5.81 26.43 12.01
N CYS A 553 -5.66 25.66 10.94
CA CYS A 553 -6.49 25.69 9.73
C CYS A 553 -7.51 24.57 9.71
N VAL A 554 -8.68 24.85 9.13
CA VAL A 554 -9.78 23.91 8.89
C VAL A 554 -9.70 23.35 7.47
N ASP A 555 -9.49 24.22 6.47
CA ASP A 555 -9.33 23.82 5.06
C ASP A 555 -7.86 23.71 4.64
N GLY A 556 -7.63 23.31 3.38
CA GLY A 556 -6.30 23.02 2.84
C GLY A 556 -5.59 24.21 2.17
N LEU A 557 -6.19 25.42 2.10
CA LEU A 557 -5.64 26.51 1.31
C LEU A 557 -4.29 27.04 1.82
N LEU A 558 -4.08 27.04 3.14
CA LEU A 558 -2.83 27.48 3.77
C LEU A 558 -1.81 26.36 3.98
N GLY A 559 -2.02 25.23 3.34
CA GLY A 559 -1.06 24.12 3.34
C GLY A 559 0.20 24.43 2.53
N GLN A 560 1.21 23.60 2.69
CA GLN A 560 2.46 23.61 1.92
C GLN A 560 2.96 22.18 1.72
N PHE A 561 3.69 21.93 0.64
CA PHE A 561 4.35 20.64 0.49
C PHE A 561 5.52 20.52 1.47
N SER A 562 5.57 19.40 2.19
CA SER A 562 6.63 19.06 3.15
C SER A 562 7.20 17.66 2.84
N PRO A 563 8.51 17.53 2.56
CA PRO A 563 9.48 18.61 2.37
C PRO A 563 9.36 19.29 0.99
N SER A 564 9.85 20.52 0.90
CA SER A 564 9.98 21.24 -0.36
C SER A 564 11.04 22.35 -0.27
N LEU A 565 11.50 22.80 -1.42
CA LEU A 565 12.51 23.85 -1.51
C LEU A 565 11.85 25.23 -1.45
N GLY A 566 11.61 25.74 -0.25
CA GLY A 566 11.12 27.10 -0.03
C GLY A 566 12.04 28.15 -0.70
N MET A 567 11.46 29.30 -1.08
CA MET A 567 12.18 30.37 -1.75
C MET A 567 12.58 31.46 -0.75
N SER A 568 13.83 31.95 -0.86
CA SER A 568 14.24 33.11 -0.07
C SER A 568 13.67 34.40 -0.69
N ARG A 569 13.72 35.47 0.08
CA ARG A 569 13.37 36.83 -0.39
C ARG A 569 14.14 37.19 -1.66
N GLU A 570 15.46 36.97 -1.64
CA GLU A 570 16.37 37.28 -2.76
C GLU A 570 16.04 36.47 -4.02
N GLU A 571 15.67 35.22 -3.86
CA GLU A 571 15.22 34.38 -4.98
C GLU A 571 13.94 34.92 -5.61
N ILE A 572 12.95 35.30 -4.79
CA ILE A 572 11.69 35.89 -5.27
C ILE A 572 11.94 37.22 -6.00
N GLU A 573 12.77 38.10 -5.42
CA GLU A 573 13.14 39.40 -6.02
C GLU A 573 13.93 39.22 -7.32
N ALA A 574 14.71 38.15 -7.44
CA ALA A 574 15.45 37.84 -8.69
C ALA A 574 14.52 37.47 -9.87
N TYR A 575 13.31 36.97 -9.59
CA TYR A 575 12.27 36.82 -10.62
C TYR A 575 11.70 38.14 -11.10
N GLY A 576 11.89 39.23 -10.32
CA GLY A 576 11.40 40.58 -10.62
C GLY A 576 10.14 41.00 -9.83
N LEU A 577 9.79 40.25 -8.77
CA LEU A 577 8.71 40.63 -7.85
C LEU A 577 9.33 41.36 -6.63
N PRO A 578 9.10 42.67 -6.45
CA PRO A 578 9.49 43.36 -5.22
C PRO A 578 8.79 42.68 -4.02
N PHE A 579 9.56 42.07 -3.12
CA PHE A 579 8.97 41.24 -2.06
C PHE A 579 8.66 42.08 -0.83
N ASN A 580 7.37 42.36 -0.63
CA ASN A 580 6.86 42.93 0.60
C ASN A 580 6.33 41.82 1.49
N GLU A 581 7.17 41.35 2.41
CA GLU A 581 6.88 40.22 3.29
C GLU A 581 5.58 40.41 4.07
N GLU A 582 5.38 41.60 4.67
CA GLU A 582 4.22 41.85 5.49
C GLU A 582 2.93 41.86 4.66
N ALA A 583 2.93 42.51 3.51
CA ALA A 583 1.76 42.56 2.63
C ALA A 583 1.43 41.20 1.97
N PHE A 584 2.43 40.35 1.73
CA PHE A 584 2.25 39.11 0.98
C PHE A 584 2.01 37.89 1.87
N THR A 585 2.33 37.96 3.17
CA THR A 585 2.15 36.85 4.10
C THR A 585 1.08 37.08 5.16
N ARG A 586 0.49 38.27 5.18
CA ARG A 586 -0.64 38.64 6.06
C ARG A 586 -1.94 38.58 5.24
N PRO A 587 -3.08 38.18 5.84
CA PRO A 587 -4.39 38.27 5.18
C PRO A 587 -4.67 39.67 4.60
N PHE A 588 -5.04 39.68 3.33
CA PHE A 588 -5.35 40.94 2.64
C PHE A 588 -6.80 41.34 2.85
N ILE A 589 -7.05 42.27 3.78
CA ILE A 589 -8.37 42.72 4.18
C ILE A 589 -8.45 44.23 4.03
N SER A 590 -9.15 44.70 3.00
CA SER A 590 -9.41 46.14 2.76
C SER A 590 -10.91 46.43 2.72
N ASP A 591 -11.25 47.71 2.78
CA ASP A 591 -12.67 48.13 2.73
C ASP A 591 -13.37 47.57 1.49
N TRP A 592 -12.75 47.66 0.30
CA TRP A 592 -13.37 47.16 -0.92
C TRP A 592 -13.52 45.59 -0.96
N VAL A 593 -12.61 44.87 -0.32
CA VAL A 593 -12.72 43.39 -0.17
C VAL A 593 -13.92 43.06 0.69
N LEU A 594 -14.08 43.77 1.82
CA LEU A 594 -15.19 43.53 2.76
C LEU A 594 -16.54 43.86 2.12
N ASP A 595 -16.62 44.96 1.40
CA ASP A 595 -17.83 45.38 0.68
C ASP A 595 -18.22 44.36 -0.39
N ARG A 596 -17.22 43.79 -1.10
CA ARG A 596 -17.44 42.80 -2.15
C ARG A 596 -17.82 41.43 -1.61
N MET A 597 -17.23 41.00 -0.48
CA MET A 597 -17.52 39.71 0.14
C MET A 597 -18.81 39.70 0.97
N PHE A 598 -19.04 40.76 1.74
CA PHE A 598 -20.08 40.74 2.76
C PHE A 598 -21.22 41.71 2.48
N GLY A 599 -21.07 42.62 1.51
CA GLY A 599 -22.10 43.60 1.15
C GLY A 599 -22.64 44.39 2.35
N GLU A 600 -23.92 44.33 2.61
CA GLU A 600 -24.58 45.03 3.73
C GLU A 600 -24.06 44.56 5.12
N ASN A 601 -23.50 43.37 5.22
CA ASN A 601 -22.93 42.85 6.46
C ASN A 601 -21.47 43.31 6.71
N ALA A 602 -20.83 44.03 5.78
CA ALA A 602 -19.46 44.49 5.93
C ALA A 602 -19.22 45.31 7.20
N ALA A 603 -20.15 46.21 7.54
CA ALA A 603 -20.08 47.03 8.76
C ALA A 603 -20.13 46.16 10.04
N HIS A 604 -20.96 45.11 10.06
CA HIS A 604 -21.03 44.17 11.17
C HIS A 604 -19.73 43.33 11.30
N VAL A 605 -19.19 42.88 10.19
CA VAL A 605 -17.94 42.13 10.17
C VAL A 605 -16.78 42.97 10.71
N LYS A 606 -16.64 44.23 10.26
CA LYS A 606 -15.65 45.17 10.79
C LYS A 606 -15.77 45.36 12.31
N ALA A 607 -16.98 45.61 12.78
CA ALA A 607 -17.22 45.94 14.19
C ALA A 607 -16.98 44.72 15.12
N THR A 608 -17.29 43.50 14.65
CA THR A 608 -17.27 42.29 15.47
C THR A 608 -15.95 41.52 15.39
N TYR A 609 -15.42 41.33 14.21
CA TYR A 609 -14.31 40.38 13.96
C TYR A 609 -12.98 41.06 13.62
N LEU A 610 -12.99 42.33 13.25
CA LEU A 610 -11.80 43.03 12.76
C LEU A 610 -11.37 44.18 13.67
N GLN A 611 -10.12 44.56 13.51
CA GLN A 611 -9.57 45.83 14.04
C GLN A 611 -8.77 46.53 12.94
N PRO A 612 -8.72 47.88 12.96
CA PRO A 612 -7.98 48.65 11.96
C PRO A 612 -6.48 48.41 12.12
N LEU A 613 -5.78 48.22 10.99
CA LEU A 613 -4.34 48.12 10.93
C LEU A 613 -3.70 49.46 10.51
N HIS A 614 -4.04 49.96 9.32
CA HIS A 614 -3.68 51.29 8.81
C HIS A 614 -4.57 51.64 7.61
N ASP A 615 -4.83 52.94 7.40
CA ASP A 615 -5.67 53.46 6.31
C ASP A 615 -6.99 52.65 6.17
N ASP A 616 -7.22 52.04 5.01
CA ASP A 616 -8.39 51.24 4.68
C ASP A 616 -8.12 49.72 4.86
N ILE A 617 -7.02 49.34 5.52
CA ILE A 617 -6.60 47.94 5.74
C ILE A 617 -6.94 47.50 7.16
N TRP A 618 -7.46 46.30 7.25
CA TRP A 618 -7.94 45.66 8.47
C TRP A 618 -7.17 44.37 8.77
N GLU A 619 -7.19 43.96 10.03
CA GLU A 619 -6.71 42.64 10.45
C GLU A 619 -7.75 41.94 11.34
N LEU A 620 -7.72 40.64 11.37
CA LEU A 620 -8.57 39.85 12.27
C LEU A 620 -8.14 40.07 13.73
N ARG A 621 -9.15 40.24 14.61
CA ARG A 621 -8.87 40.28 16.06
C ARG A 621 -8.24 38.97 16.51
N PRO A 622 -7.40 38.99 17.56
CA PRO A 622 -6.72 37.79 18.07
C PRO A 622 -7.63 36.62 18.41
N GLU A 623 -8.90 36.89 18.72
CA GLU A 623 -9.92 35.84 19.01
C GLU A 623 -10.41 35.14 17.74
N TYR A 624 -10.13 35.67 16.53
CA TYR A 624 -10.61 35.19 15.24
C TYR A 624 -9.50 35.13 14.17
N ASP A 625 -8.23 35.18 14.58
CA ASP A 625 -7.09 35.27 13.66
C ASP A 625 -6.70 33.94 13.01
N THR A 626 -7.39 32.84 13.36
CA THR A 626 -7.23 31.54 12.74
C THR A 626 -8.57 30.89 12.43
N GLN A 627 -8.60 30.02 11.42
CA GLN A 627 -9.82 29.27 11.06
C GLN A 627 -10.37 28.44 12.23
N ARG A 628 -9.51 27.81 13.05
CA ARG A 628 -9.95 27.03 14.22
C ARG A 628 -10.60 27.90 15.31
N LYS A 629 -10.11 29.09 15.56
CA LYS A 629 -10.75 30.01 16.50
C LYS A 629 -12.12 30.47 15.99
N ILE A 630 -12.23 30.71 14.69
CA ILE A 630 -13.52 31.06 14.06
C ILE A 630 -14.48 29.86 14.17
N GLU A 631 -14.02 28.63 13.86
CA GLU A 631 -14.82 27.41 14.02
C GLU A 631 -15.41 27.29 15.42
N GLN A 632 -14.58 27.47 16.47
CA GLN A 632 -15.03 27.45 17.87
C GLN A 632 -16.05 28.53 18.18
N ALA A 633 -15.90 29.74 17.63
CA ALA A 633 -16.84 30.85 17.84
C ALA A 633 -18.22 30.61 17.16
N PHE A 634 -18.25 29.73 16.16
CA PHE A 634 -19.48 29.35 15.45
C PHE A 634 -20.02 27.98 15.86
N GLU A 635 -19.43 27.34 16.87
CA GLU A 635 -19.92 26.05 17.39
C GLU A 635 -21.38 26.16 17.82
N GLY A 636 -22.23 25.24 17.34
CA GLY A 636 -23.67 25.25 17.60
C GLY A 636 -24.48 26.27 16.83
N LYS A 637 -23.85 26.98 15.86
CA LYS A 637 -24.54 27.93 14.96
C LYS A 637 -24.63 27.33 13.56
N ASP A 638 -25.79 26.72 13.25
CA ASP A 638 -25.97 25.92 12.03
C ASP A 638 -26.93 26.55 11.02
N GLU A 639 -27.32 27.82 11.20
CA GLU A 639 -28.14 28.52 10.22
C GLU A 639 -27.33 28.83 8.94
N GLU A 640 -28.01 28.95 7.81
CA GLU A 640 -27.38 29.23 6.53
C GLU A 640 -26.56 30.54 6.55
N ALA A 641 -27.07 31.55 7.22
CA ALA A 641 -26.41 32.84 7.40
C ALA A 641 -25.13 32.71 8.25
N ASP A 642 -25.14 31.89 9.30
CA ASP A 642 -23.97 31.64 10.14
C ASP A 642 -22.88 30.90 9.37
N ARG A 643 -23.26 29.87 8.61
CA ARG A 643 -22.33 29.13 7.76
C ARG A 643 -21.71 30.04 6.70
N TRP A 644 -22.51 30.86 6.03
CA TRP A 644 -22.02 31.80 5.04
C TRP A 644 -21.02 32.81 5.65
N LEU A 645 -21.32 33.39 6.81
CA LEU A 645 -20.45 34.32 7.53
C LEU A 645 -19.15 33.64 7.97
N ARG A 646 -19.23 32.43 8.58
CA ARG A 646 -18.07 31.63 8.97
C ARG A 646 -17.16 31.36 7.77
N ASP A 647 -17.72 30.91 6.66
CA ASP A 647 -16.95 30.54 5.44
C ASP A 647 -16.32 31.77 4.81
N GLY A 648 -16.96 32.92 4.88
CA GLY A 648 -16.39 34.24 4.50
C GLY A 648 -15.19 34.61 5.38
N LEU A 649 -15.29 34.40 6.69
CA LEU A 649 -14.18 34.66 7.61
C LEU A 649 -13.01 33.69 7.37
N TYR A 650 -13.28 32.43 7.05
CA TYR A 650 -12.22 31.49 6.64
C TYR A 650 -11.48 31.94 5.39
N ALA A 651 -12.22 32.48 4.40
CA ALA A 651 -11.64 33.00 3.18
C ALA A 651 -10.74 34.22 3.46
N LEU A 652 -11.13 35.12 4.38
CA LEU A 652 -10.27 36.24 4.79
C LEU A 652 -8.95 35.74 5.37
N VAL A 653 -8.97 34.72 6.25
CA VAL A 653 -7.73 34.15 6.84
C VAL A 653 -6.80 33.63 5.75
N SER A 654 -7.34 33.06 4.68
CA SER A 654 -6.57 32.39 3.63
C SER A 654 -6.07 33.29 2.52
N ASP A 655 -6.50 34.55 2.49
CA ASP A 655 -6.17 35.52 1.40
C ASP A 655 -4.77 36.12 1.56
N VAL A 656 -3.75 35.27 1.34
CA VAL A 656 -2.32 35.61 1.37
C VAL A 656 -1.67 35.22 0.06
N LEU A 657 -0.65 35.95 -0.39
CA LEU A 657 0.09 35.61 -1.63
C LEU A 657 1.13 34.52 -1.43
N PHE A 658 1.78 34.51 -0.27
CA PHE A 658 2.78 33.53 0.13
C PHE A 658 2.48 33.00 1.54
N VAL A 659 2.85 31.73 1.78
CA VAL A 659 2.91 31.16 3.13
C VAL A 659 4.37 30.99 3.55
N ARG A 660 4.66 31.18 4.86
CA ARG A 660 5.99 30.94 5.39
C ARG A 660 6.27 29.45 5.47
N ASP A 661 7.52 29.07 5.22
CA ASP A 661 7.97 27.72 5.50
C ASP A 661 7.88 27.44 7.02
N ARG A 662 7.34 26.28 7.36
CA ARG A 662 7.09 25.92 8.77
C ARG A 662 8.34 25.53 9.55
N LYS A 663 9.40 25.09 8.84
CA LYS A 663 10.68 24.71 9.42
C LYS A 663 11.72 25.83 9.37
N ASP A 664 11.68 26.65 8.31
CA ASP A 664 12.56 27.79 8.09
C ASP A 664 11.76 29.06 7.81
N PRO A 665 11.49 29.89 8.84
CA PRO A 665 10.69 31.11 8.67
C PRO A 665 11.26 32.17 7.71
N SER A 666 12.53 32.01 7.29
CA SER A 666 13.16 32.88 6.28
C SER A 666 12.82 32.49 4.85
N LYS A 667 12.08 31.40 4.65
CA LYS A 667 11.66 30.85 3.35
C LYS A 667 10.15 31.00 3.17
N PHE A 668 9.74 31.07 1.91
CA PHE A 668 8.36 31.29 1.51
C PHE A 668 7.93 30.32 0.40
N HIS A 669 6.64 30.02 0.38
CA HIS A 669 6.00 29.21 -0.66
C HIS A 669 4.87 30.03 -1.30
N PRO A 670 4.73 30.06 -2.64
CA PRO A 670 3.55 30.63 -3.26
C PRO A 670 2.29 29.93 -2.71
N ARG A 671 1.28 30.70 -2.30
CA ARG A 671 0.02 30.10 -1.83
C ARG A 671 -0.71 29.46 -3.01
N ILE A 672 -1.12 28.19 -2.85
CA ILE A 672 -1.79 27.44 -3.91
C ILE A 672 -3.14 28.08 -4.28
N SER A 673 -3.49 28.08 -5.55
CA SER A 673 -4.76 28.59 -6.10
C SER A 673 -5.08 30.06 -5.76
N VAL A 674 -4.08 30.87 -5.40
CA VAL A 674 -4.27 32.28 -5.00
C VAL A 674 -4.73 33.18 -6.15
N GLN A 675 -4.62 32.74 -7.40
CA GLN A 675 -5.03 33.50 -8.58
C GLN A 675 -6.53 33.89 -8.60
N HIS A 676 -7.32 33.25 -7.75
CA HIS A 676 -8.76 33.49 -7.62
C HIS A 676 -9.12 34.42 -6.44
N ASP A 677 -8.11 34.90 -5.69
CA ASP A 677 -8.31 35.66 -4.46
C ASP A 677 -7.94 37.15 -4.60
N PHE A 678 -8.37 37.94 -3.63
CA PHE A 678 -8.28 39.39 -3.70
C PHE A 678 -6.84 39.93 -3.60
N VAL A 679 -5.97 39.27 -2.82
CA VAL A 679 -4.56 39.68 -2.73
C VAL A 679 -3.87 39.58 -4.10
N TYR A 680 -4.19 38.55 -4.90
CA TYR A 680 -3.68 38.45 -6.27
C TYR A 680 -4.36 39.45 -7.20
N GLU A 681 -5.67 39.62 -7.08
CA GLU A 681 -6.42 40.63 -7.87
C GLU A 681 -5.86 42.06 -7.69
N ALA A 682 -5.43 42.40 -6.49
CA ALA A 682 -4.85 43.69 -6.14
C ALA A 682 -3.44 43.94 -6.71
N LEU A 683 -2.75 42.95 -7.23
CA LEU A 683 -1.44 43.12 -7.85
C LEU A 683 -1.54 43.86 -9.19
N TRP A 684 -0.49 44.57 -9.54
CA TRP A 684 -0.32 45.11 -10.90
C TRP A 684 -0.13 43.97 -11.91
N ASP A 685 -0.59 44.14 -13.14
CA ASP A 685 -0.48 43.12 -14.20
C ASP A 685 0.96 42.61 -14.42
N LYS A 686 1.94 43.52 -14.28
CA LYS A 686 3.36 43.14 -14.31
C LYS A 686 3.71 42.15 -13.20
N ASP A 687 3.25 42.42 -11.99
CA ASP A 687 3.58 41.61 -10.81
C ASP A 687 2.82 40.28 -10.83
N LYS A 688 1.58 40.23 -11.34
CA LYS A 688 0.84 38.98 -11.63
C LYS A 688 1.61 38.09 -12.59
N ALA A 689 2.16 38.65 -13.67
CA ALA A 689 2.95 37.90 -14.64
C ALA A 689 4.22 37.30 -14.01
N VAL A 690 4.90 38.08 -13.15
CA VAL A 690 6.07 37.56 -12.41
C VAL A 690 5.68 36.51 -11.42
N PHE A 691 4.63 36.72 -10.62
CA PHE A 691 4.13 35.75 -9.63
C PHE A 691 3.74 34.44 -10.31
N ASN A 692 3.06 34.48 -11.45
CA ASN A 692 2.69 33.26 -12.17
C ASN A 692 3.93 32.45 -12.66
N ARG A 693 5.04 33.13 -13.03
CA ARG A 693 6.29 32.45 -13.35
C ARG A 693 6.88 31.77 -12.11
N ILE A 694 6.89 32.47 -10.96
CA ILE A 694 7.33 31.90 -9.67
C ILE A 694 6.47 30.69 -9.32
N TYR A 695 5.15 30.81 -9.40
CA TYR A 695 4.18 29.77 -9.10
C TYR A 695 4.39 28.51 -9.95
N ASN A 696 4.49 28.70 -11.27
CA ASN A 696 4.68 27.59 -12.20
C ASN A 696 6.03 26.87 -12.01
N ASP A 697 7.09 27.64 -11.77
CA ASP A 697 8.39 27.05 -11.48
C ASP A 697 8.36 26.26 -10.18
N TYR A 698 7.80 26.84 -9.11
CA TYR A 698 7.71 26.21 -7.78
C TYR A 698 6.93 24.90 -7.81
N TYR A 699 5.71 24.88 -8.37
CA TYR A 699 4.84 23.70 -8.30
C TYR A 699 5.16 22.63 -9.33
N TYR A 700 5.73 22.96 -10.49
CA TYR A 700 5.85 22.04 -11.62
C TYR A 700 7.29 21.69 -12.02
N ARG A 701 8.33 22.36 -11.51
CA ARG A 701 9.72 22.11 -11.93
C ARG A 701 10.72 22.08 -10.78
N ARG A 702 10.75 23.09 -9.93
CA ARG A 702 11.78 23.34 -8.91
C ARG A 702 12.07 22.13 -8.03
N ASN A 703 11.05 21.39 -7.65
CA ASN A 703 11.14 20.36 -6.62
C ASN A 703 11.35 18.93 -7.17
N ASN A 704 11.26 18.68 -8.49
CA ASN A 704 11.25 17.32 -9.05
C ASN A 704 12.46 16.49 -8.61
N GLN A 705 13.69 17.02 -8.81
CA GLN A 705 14.91 16.29 -8.44
C GLN A 705 15.04 16.12 -6.93
N PHE A 706 14.63 17.11 -6.16
CA PHE A 706 14.64 17.06 -4.70
C PHE A 706 13.67 15.97 -4.20
N TRP A 707 12.43 15.95 -4.69
CA TRP A 707 11.43 14.95 -4.31
C TRP A 707 11.80 13.52 -4.75
N TYR A 708 12.47 13.38 -5.90
CA TYR A 708 13.06 12.08 -6.28
C TYR A 708 13.98 11.55 -5.19
N HIS A 709 14.94 12.36 -4.75
CA HIS A 709 15.88 11.95 -3.69
C HIS A 709 15.20 11.70 -2.35
N GLU A 710 14.18 12.49 -2.00
CA GLU A 710 13.42 12.28 -0.76
C GLU A 710 12.63 10.96 -0.78
N ALA A 711 12.06 10.57 -1.90
CA ALA A 711 11.39 9.30 -2.07
C ALA A 711 12.37 8.12 -2.01
N MET A 712 13.52 8.25 -2.68
CA MET A 712 14.55 7.21 -2.74
C MET A 712 15.28 6.96 -1.42
N LYS A 713 15.18 7.86 -0.45
CA LYS A 713 15.62 7.58 0.93
C LYS A 713 14.71 6.59 1.68
N LYS A 714 13.44 6.47 1.27
CA LYS A 714 12.37 5.79 2.02
C LYS A 714 11.84 4.56 1.27
N LEU A 715 11.33 4.76 0.05
CA LEU A 715 10.57 3.74 -0.70
C LEU A 715 11.33 2.44 -0.97
N PRO A 716 12.64 2.42 -1.31
CA PRO A 716 13.36 1.16 -1.51
C PRO A 716 13.28 0.22 -0.31
N LYS A 717 13.51 0.73 0.91
CA LYS A 717 13.38 -0.04 2.15
C LYS A 717 11.98 -0.60 2.35
N LEU A 718 10.96 0.18 2.03
CA LEU A 718 9.56 -0.19 2.23
C LEU A 718 9.10 -1.24 1.23
N VAL A 719 9.47 -1.08 -0.03
CA VAL A 719 9.16 -2.04 -1.10
C VAL A 719 9.84 -3.39 -0.84
N GLU A 720 11.07 -3.38 -0.31
CA GLU A 720 11.83 -4.58 0.03
C GLU A 720 11.48 -5.17 1.40
N ALA A 721 10.61 -4.51 2.20
CA ALA A 721 10.23 -5.01 3.52
C ALA A 721 9.46 -6.34 3.47
N THR A 722 8.78 -6.64 2.37
CA THR A 722 7.97 -7.85 2.17
C THR A 722 7.99 -8.31 0.72
N ARG A 723 7.50 -9.54 0.49
CA ARG A 723 7.33 -10.10 -0.85
C ARG A 723 5.94 -9.84 -1.46
N MET A 724 5.13 -8.97 -0.89
CA MET A 724 3.84 -8.60 -1.46
C MET A 724 4.02 -7.82 -2.78
N LEU A 725 3.08 -7.98 -3.72
CA LEU A 725 3.03 -7.16 -4.93
C LEU A 725 2.64 -5.73 -4.57
N VAL A 726 3.49 -4.78 -4.94
CA VAL A 726 3.32 -3.36 -4.58
C VAL A 726 2.55 -2.61 -5.67
N CYS A 727 1.42 -2.02 -5.28
CA CYS A 727 0.64 -1.12 -6.11
C CYS A 727 0.52 0.24 -5.40
N ALA A 728 0.56 1.33 -6.13
CA ALA A 728 0.45 2.66 -5.56
C ALA A 728 -0.86 3.35 -5.97
N GLU A 729 -1.36 4.21 -5.11
CA GLU A 729 -2.30 5.25 -5.50
C GLU A 729 -1.48 6.52 -5.76
N ASP A 730 -1.37 6.90 -7.03
CA ASP A 730 -0.56 7.99 -7.55
C ASP A 730 -1.42 8.98 -8.37
N LEU A 731 -2.53 9.40 -7.78
CA LEU A 731 -3.49 10.34 -8.37
C LEU A 731 -3.33 11.76 -7.81
N GLY A 732 -3.94 12.73 -8.49
CA GLY A 732 -3.95 14.13 -8.12
C GLY A 732 -2.82 14.94 -8.80
N MET A 733 -2.19 15.84 -8.06
CA MET A 733 -1.08 16.67 -8.57
C MET A 733 0.21 15.85 -8.55
N VAL A 734 0.48 15.09 -9.62
CA VAL A 734 1.59 14.13 -9.70
C VAL A 734 2.82 14.79 -10.34
N PRO A 735 3.95 14.96 -9.61
CA PRO A 735 5.20 15.44 -10.20
C PRO A 735 5.87 14.36 -11.07
N ASP A 736 6.64 14.80 -12.08
CA ASP A 736 7.31 13.90 -13.04
C ASP A 736 8.20 12.85 -12.37
N CYS A 737 8.84 13.18 -11.25
CA CYS A 737 9.72 12.27 -10.51
C CYS A 737 9.01 11.02 -9.98
N VAL A 738 7.70 11.03 -9.84
CA VAL A 738 6.92 9.86 -9.38
C VAL A 738 7.07 8.73 -10.37
N ALA A 739 6.89 9.00 -11.67
CA ALA A 739 7.05 7.98 -12.71
C ALA A 739 8.46 7.37 -12.70
N TRP A 740 9.50 8.18 -12.46
CA TRP A 740 10.88 7.68 -12.38
C TRP A 740 11.09 6.69 -11.25
N VAL A 741 10.60 7.02 -10.03
CA VAL A 741 10.71 6.15 -8.86
C VAL A 741 9.86 4.89 -9.02
N MET A 742 8.63 5.03 -9.54
CA MET A 742 7.74 3.90 -9.79
C MET A 742 8.35 2.88 -10.75
N ASP A 743 8.99 3.37 -11.82
CA ASP A 743 9.67 2.53 -12.78
C ASP A 743 10.91 1.85 -12.18
N GLU A 744 11.76 2.60 -11.47
CA GLU A 744 12.98 2.09 -10.85
C GLU A 744 12.68 1.00 -9.80
N LEU A 745 11.64 1.17 -9.00
CA LEU A 745 11.24 0.23 -7.95
C LEU A 745 10.20 -0.81 -8.41
N ARG A 746 9.82 -0.82 -9.70
CA ARG A 746 8.84 -1.75 -10.27
C ARG A 746 7.47 -1.74 -9.59
N ILE A 747 7.05 -0.58 -9.07
CA ILE A 747 5.75 -0.39 -8.42
C ILE A 747 4.66 -0.24 -9.49
N LEU A 748 3.51 -0.89 -9.31
CA LEU A 748 2.37 -0.75 -10.20
C LEU A 748 1.67 0.59 -9.94
N SER A 749 1.48 1.38 -11.01
CA SER A 749 0.73 2.64 -10.98
C SER A 749 -0.79 2.40 -10.99
N LEU A 750 -1.58 3.38 -10.60
CA LEU A 750 -3.04 3.37 -10.73
C LEU A 750 -3.47 4.16 -11.96
N GLU A 751 -4.22 3.51 -12.86
CA GLU A 751 -4.76 4.13 -14.06
C GLU A 751 -6.29 4.16 -14.00
N VAL A 752 -6.88 5.34 -13.94
CA VAL A 752 -8.33 5.54 -13.84
C VAL A 752 -8.86 6.18 -15.12
N GLN A 753 -9.75 5.48 -15.82
CA GLN A 753 -10.25 5.98 -17.10
C GLN A 753 -11.07 7.27 -16.96
N SER A 754 -11.89 7.37 -15.91
CA SER A 754 -12.72 8.55 -15.66
C SER A 754 -11.94 9.77 -15.17
N MET A 755 -10.69 9.58 -14.70
CA MET A 755 -9.80 10.63 -14.19
C MET A 755 -8.34 10.35 -14.60
N PRO A 756 -7.97 10.68 -15.84
CA PRO A 756 -6.60 10.49 -16.32
C PRO A 756 -5.59 11.40 -15.60
N LYS A 757 -4.34 10.95 -15.49
CA LYS A 757 -3.24 11.73 -14.89
C LYS A 757 -2.83 12.94 -15.72
N ASP A 758 -3.02 12.90 -17.05
CA ASP A 758 -2.78 14.03 -17.92
C ASP A 758 -4.00 14.97 -17.92
N PRO A 759 -3.91 16.16 -17.35
CA PRO A 759 -5.03 17.09 -17.27
C PRO A 759 -5.50 17.64 -18.63
N ARG A 760 -4.73 17.41 -19.69
CA ARG A 760 -5.08 17.85 -21.06
C ARG A 760 -6.06 16.90 -21.75
N VAL A 761 -6.25 15.69 -21.23
CA VAL A 761 -7.18 14.72 -21.78
C VAL A 761 -8.32 14.47 -20.79
N ARG A 762 -9.53 14.34 -21.31
CA ARG A 762 -10.72 14.19 -20.47
C ARG A 762 -10.96 12.76 -20.02
N PHE A 763 -10.51 11.78 -20.81
CA PHE A 763 -10.69 10.35 -20.54
C PHE A 763 -9.38 9.59 -20.77
N GLY A 764 -9.11 8.60 -19.93
CA GLY A 764 -7.94 7.75 -20.07
C GLY A 764 -8.00 6.87 -21.32
N ASN A 765 -6.89 6.80 -22.05
CA ASN A 765 -6.74 5.90 -23.19
C ASN A 765 -6.32 4.51 -22.72
N LEU A 766 -7.28 3.58 -22.65
CA LEU A 766 -7.06 2.22 -22.16
C LEU A 766 -5.92 1.48 -22.86
N SER A 767 -5.74 1.68 -24.17
CA SER A 767 -4.69 1.00 -24.94
C SER A 767 -3.27 1.52 -24.65
N ALA A 768 -3.15 2.70 -24.05
CA ALA A 768 -1.88 3.33 -23.70
C ALA A 768 -1.48 3.08 -22.23
N PHE A 769 -2.29 2.41 -21.43
CA PHE A 769 -1.95 2.11 -20.05
C PHE A 769 -0.73 1.18 -19.97
N PRO A 770 0.21 1.45 -19.07
CA PRO A 770 1.40 0.60 -18.95
C PRO A 770 1.03 -0.80 -18.40
N TYR A 771 1.81 -1.81 -18.76
CA TYR A 771 1.60 -3.15 -18.20
C TYR A 771 1.72 -3.17 -16.67
N ARG A 772 2.74 -2.52 -16.10
CA ARG A 772 2.90 -2.40 -14.64
C ARG A 772 1.92 -1.38 -14.06
N SER A 773 0.64 -1.69 -14.17
CA SER A 773 -0.44 -0.85 -13.62
C SER A 773 -1.63 -1.66 -13.13
N VAL A 774 -2.43 -1.00 -12.30
CA VAL A 774 -3.79 -1.40 -11.93
C VAL A 774 -4.74 -0.45 -12.64
N ASN A 775 -5.61 -0.94 -13.51
CA ASN A 775 -6.62 -0.09 -14.11
C ASN A 775 -8.01 -0.32 -13.51
N THR A 776 -8.78 0.73 -13.49
CA THR A 776 -10.19 0.72 -13.11
C THR A 776 -10.94 1.83 -13.85
N PHE A 777 -12.27 1.75 -13.89
CA PHE A 777 -13.09 2.85 -14.41
C PHE A 777 -13.08 4.03 -13.43
N SER A 778 -13.33 3.74 -12.15
CA SER A 778 -13.30 4.69 -11.05
C SER A 778 -12.88 3.98 -9.74
N SER A 779 -12.37 4.74 -8.76
CA SER A 779 -12.02 4.20 -7.44
C SER A 779 -13.21 4.30 -6.46
N HIS A 780 -13.01 3.74 -5.26
CA HIS A 780 -13.99 3.84 -4.16
C HIS A 780 -14.20 5.29 -3.65
N ASP A 781 -13.31 6.21 -4.00
CA ASP A 781 -13.40 7.65 -3.68
C ASP A 781 -14.18 8.47 -4.72
N MET A 782 -14.61 7.81 -5.79
CA MET A 782 -15.26 8.43 -6.94
C MET A 782 -16.67 7.88 -7.13
N PRO A 783 -17.50 8.53 -7.99
CA PRO A 783 -18.76 7.95 -8.44
C PRO A 783 -18.56 6.58 -9.08
N THR A 784 -19.46 5.64 -8.82
CA THR A 784 -19.51 4.37 -9.58
C THR A 784 -19.76 4.64 -11.06
N LEU A 785 -19.54 3.64 -11.94
CA LEU A 785 -19.79 3.78 -13.37
C LEU A 785 -21.19 4.35 -13.66
N ARG A 786 -22.22 3.87 -12.96
CA ARG A 786 -23.61 4.32 -13.14
C ARG A 786 -23.83 5.75 -12.69
N GLN A 787 -23.31 6.14 -11.52
CA GLN A 787 -23.38 7.52 -11.03
C GLN A 787 -22.64 8.46 -11.98
N TRP A 788 -21.41 8.11 -12.35
CA TRP A 788 -20.59 8.90 -13.26
C TRP A 788 -21.30 9.12 -14.61
N TRP A 789 -22.01 8.10 -15.12
CA TRP A 789 -22.75 8.15 -16.38
C TRP A 789 -23.88 9.18 -16.37
N ASP A 790 -24.63 9.24 -15.27
CA ASP A 790 -25.83 10.07 -15.18
C ASP A 790 -25.57 11.44 -14.52
N GLU A 791 -24.42 11.64 -13.89
CA GLU A 791 -24.04 12.89 -13.19
C GLU A 791 -23.84 14.07 -14.13
N ASN A 792 -23.29 13.86 -15.32
CA ASN A 792 -23.00 14.91 -16.30
C ASN A 792 -23.23 14.41 -17.73
N TRP A 793 -24.37 14.76 -18.29
CA TRP A 793 -24.81 14.25 -19.59
C TRP A 793 -23.98 14.75 -20.77
N GLU A 794 -23.40 15.95 -20.70
CA GLU A 794 -22.49 16.47 -21.74
C GLU A 794 -21.20 15.65 -21.79
N ARG A 795 -20.59 15.42 -20.64
CA ARG A 795 -19.40 14.58 -20.50
C ARG A 795 -19.68 13.16 -20.98
N THR A 796 -20.81 12.61 -20.62
CA THR A 796 -21.22 11.25 -21.00
C THR A 796 -21.48 11.13 -22.49
N GLN A 797 -22.10 12.15 -23.11
CA GLN A 797 -22.30 12.18 -24.57
C GLN A 797 -20.94 12.23 -25.31
N GLU A 798 -19.97 12.99 -24.82
CA GLU A 798 -18.64 13.01 -25.39
C GLU A 798 -17.95 11.65 -25.26
N TYR A 799 -18.01 11.02 -24.07
CA TYR A 799 -17.46 9.68 -23.84
C TYR A 799 -18.11 8.64 -24.76
N TYR A 800 -19.44 8.69 -24.93
CA TYR A 800 -20.21 7.81 -25.81
C TYR A 800 -19.75 7.91 -27.26
N ASN A 801 -19.52 9.13 -27.73
CA ASN A 801 -19.09 9.38 -29.12
C ASN A 801 -17.62 9.05 -29.35
N THR A 802 -16.73 9.48 -28.44
CA THR A 802 -15.26 9.45 -28.66
C THR A 802 -14.59 8.19 -28.13
N MET A 803 -15.06 7.65 -27.00
CA MET A 803 -14.46 6.47 -26.38
C MET A 803 -15.18 5.17 -26.76
N LEU A 804 -16.50 5.20 -26.89
CA LEU A 804 -17.28 4.04 -27.30
C LEU A 804 -17.54 3.97 -28.81
N TYR A 805 -17.22 5.07 -29.54
CA TYR A 805 -17.43 5.18 -30.99
C TYR A 805 -18.86 4.95 -31.43
N LYS A 806 -19.82 5.44 -30.63
CA LYS A 806 -21.24 5.30 -30.89
C LYS A 806 -21.86 6.63 -31.35
N GLY A 807 -22.83 6.56 -32.26
CA GLY A 807 -23.56 7.72 -32.74
C GLY A 807 -24.93 7.86 -32.08
N GLY A 808 -25.52 9.05 -32.19
CA GLY A 808 -26.82 9.37 -31.60
C GLY A 808 -26.71 9.80 -30.12
N PRO A 809 -27.87 10.00 -29.46
CA PRO A 809 -27.86 10.39 -28.04
C PRO A 809 -27.44 9.24 -27.14
N ALA A 810 -26.61 9.52 -26.16
CA ALA A 810 -26.26 8.56 -25.12
C ALA A 810 -27.52 8.20 -24.30
N PRO A 811 -27.76 6.90 -24.05
CA PRO A 811 -28.95 6.51 -23.28
C PRO A 811 -28.78 6.85 -21.79
N HIS A 812 -29.87 7.31 -21.17
CA HIS A 812 -29.95 7.53 -19.73
C HIS A 812 -31.25 6.89 -19.19
N PRO A 813 -31.14 6.16 -18.06
CA PRO A 813 -29.92 5.77 -17.34
C PRO A 813 -29.03 4.79 -18.12
N LEU A 814 -27.81 4.54 -17.63
CA LEU A 814 -26.89 3.57 -18.23
C LEU A 814 -27.55 2.20 -18.36
N SER A 815 -27.59 1.64 -19.59
CA SER A 815 -28.11 0.29 -19.79
C SER A 815 -27.11 -0.80 -19.41
N GLY A 816 -27.59 -1.99 -19.04
CA GLY A 816 -26.76 -3.13 -18.71
C GLY A 816 -25.83 -3.58 -19.84
N LEU A 817 -26.32 -3.54 -21.09
CA LEU A 817 -25.55 -3.86 -22.29
C LEU A 817 -24.39 -2.87 -22.49
N LEU A 818 -24.64 -1.58 -22.24
CA LEU A 818 -23.63 -0.56 -22.40
C LEU A 818 -22.60 -0.63 -21.27
N ALA A 819 -23.05 -0.89 -20.04
CA ALA A 819 -22.16 -1.18 -18.92
C ALA A 819 -21.24 -2.38 -19.22
N ARG A 820 -21.79 -3.44 -19.82
CA ARG A 820 -21.01 -4.61 -20.24
C ARG A 820 -19.95 -4.26 -21.29
N ASP A 821 -20.27 -3.43 -22.29
CA ASP A 821 -19.29 -2.94 -23.28
C ASP A 821 -18.16 -2.16 -22.61
N ILE A 822 -18.47 -1.26 -21.68
CA ILE A 822 -17.48 -0.48 -20.93
C ILE A 822 -16.59 -1.39 -20.07
N VAL A 823 -17.16 -2.31 -19.31
CA VAL A 823 -16.42 -3.26 -18.47
C VAL A 823 -15.50 -4.13 -19.32
N LEU A 824 -15.98 -4.66 -20.44
CA LEU A 824 -15.14 -5.47 -21.34
C LEU A 824 -13.96 -4.68 -21.89
N ARG A 825 -14.14 -3.40 -22.25
CA ARG A 825 -13.05 -2.52 -22.69
C ARG A 825 -12.01 -2.29 -21.60
N GLN A 826 -12.42 -2.12 -20.33
CA GLN A 826 -11.49 -2.06 -19.19
C GLN A 826 -10.65 -3.34 -19.10
N LEU A 827 -11.30 -4.49 -19.18
CA LEU A 827 -10.61 -5.80 -19.13
C LEU A 827 -9.63 -6.01 -20.28
N MET A 828 -9.89 -5.43 -21.46
CA MET A 828 -9.00 -5.55 -22.64
C MET A 828 -7.76 -4.67 -22.58
N SER A 829 -7.62 -3.79 -21.58
CA SER A 829 -6.43 -2.96 -21.41
C SER A 829 -5.16 -3.80 -21.20
N PRO A 830 -3.97 -3.26 -21.52
CA PRO A 830 -2.70 -3.97 -21.30
C PRO A 830 -2.26 -4.06 -19.84
N SER A 831 -2.93 -3.36 -18.92
CA SER A 831 -2.60 -3.35 -17.48
C SER A 831 -2.55 -4.75 -16.88
N MET A 832 -1.59 -5.02 -16.00
CA MET A 832 -1.44 -6.30 -15.29
C MET A 832 -2.72 -6.65 -14.50
N LEU A 833 -3.25 -5.69 -13.75
CA LEU A 833 -4.47 -5.86 -12.97
C LEU A 833 -5.58 -4.95 -13.52
N CYS A 834 -6.76 -5.51 -13.73
CA CYS A 834 -7.99 -4.77 -13.95
C CYS A 834 -8.94 -5.06 -12.79
N ILE A 835 -9.10 -4.11 -11.88
CA ILE A 835 -9.90 -4.29 -10.66
C ILE A 835 -11.08 -3.35 -10.71
N LEU A 836 -12.27 -3.90 -10.80
CA LEU A 836 -13.53 -3.14 -10.86
C LEU A 836 -14.27 -3.28 -9.53
N SER A 837 -15.05 -2.26 -9.16
CA SER A 837 -15.91 -2.37 -7.99
C SER A 837 -16.98 -3.44 -8.18
N ILE A 838 -17.48 -4.02 -7.09
CA ILE A 838 -18.62 -4.96 -7.17
C ILE A 838 -19.84 -4.27 -7.79
N GLN A 839 -20.03 -2.97 -7.57
CA GLN A 839 -21.11 -2.19 -8.16
C GLN A 839 -20.98 -2.11 -9.68
N ASP A 840 -19.76 -1.95 -10.21
CA ASP A 840 -19.53 -1.88 -11.66
C ASP A 840 -19.73 -3.24 -12.33
N TRP A 841 -19.39 -4.34 -11.66
CA TRP A 841 -19.76 -5.69 -12.13
C TRP A 841 -21.26 -5.88 -12.16
N LEU A 842 -21.98 -5.49 -11.10
CA LEU A 842 -23.45 -5.58 -11.02
C LEU A 842 -24.16 -4.64 -12.02
N ALA A 843 -23.53 -3.52 -12.41
CA ALA A 843 -24.08 -2.60 -13.41
C ALA A 843 -24.35 -3.29 -14.77
N THR A 844 -23.67 -4.40 -15.06
CA THR A 844 -23.82 -5.18 -16.30
C THR A 844 -25.12 -5.97 -16.37
N ASP A 845 -25.86 -6.09 -15.27
CA ASP A 845 -27.13 -6.79 -15.17
C ASP A 845 -28.19 -5.91 -14.49
N GLU A 846 -29.21 -5.48 -15.27
CA GLU A 846 -30.22 -4.55 -14.78
C GLU A 846 -31.13 -5.12 -13.68
N ALA A 847 -31.24 -6.45 -13.58
CA ALA A 847 -32.02 -7.10 -12.52
C ALA A 847 -31.27 -7.22 -11.20
N LEU A 848 -29.93 -7.18 -11.22
CA LEU A 848 -29.10 -7.37 -10.05
C LEU A 848 -28.57 -6.07 -9.44
N ARG A 849 -28.49 -4.97 -10.18
CA ARG A 849 -28.00 -3.69 -9.68
C ARG A 849 -29.01 -3.01 -8.75
N LEU A 850 -28.52 -2.15 -7.87
CA LEU A 850 -29.41 -1.32 -7.02
C LEU A 850 -30.34 -0.46 -7.91
N PRO A 851 -31.61 -0.27 -7.53
CA PRO A 851 -32.50 0.65 -8.24
C PRO A 851 -31.95 2.09 -8.24
N ASP A 852 -31.49 2.57 -7.10
CA ASP A 852 -30.90 3.89 -6.91
C ASP A 852 -29.38 3.82 -7.05
N ALA A 853 -28.82 4.49 -8.05
CA ALA A 853 -27.38 4.54 -8.28
C ALA A 853 -26.62 5.32 -7.18
N ASP A 854 -27.26 6.30 -6.54
CA ASP A 854 -26.62 7.09 -5.48
C ASP A 854 -26.38 6.28 -4.22
N ALA A 855 -27.17 5.23 -3.99
CA ALA A 855 -26.98 4.30 -2.89
C ALA A 855 -25.73 3.39 -3.06
N GLU A 856 -25.10 3.37 -4.24
CA GLU A 856 -23.87 2.61 -4.51
C GLU A 856 -22.61 3.31 -4.01
N ARG A 857 -22.67 4.59 -3.64
CA ARG A 857 -21.52 5.39 -3.26
C ARG A 857 -20.85 4.85 -1.99
N ILE A 858 -19.51 4.65 -2.05
CA ILE A 858 -18.71 4.22 -0.89
C ILE A 858 -18.19 5.42 -0.13
N ASN A 859 -17.49 6.34 -0.79
CA ASN A 859 -16.90 7.53 -0.17
C ASN A 859 -17.18 8.81 -0.96
N ILE A 860 -17.23 9.92 -0.26
CA ILE A 860 -17.27 11.29 -0.80
C ILE A 860 -16.15 12.08 -0.12
N PRO A 861 -14.91 12.12 -0.70
CA PRO A 861 -13.73 12.71 -0.04
C PRO A 861 -13.89 14.19 0.33
N ALA A 862 -14.71 14.93 -0.39
CA ALA A 862 -15.03 16.34 -0.06
C ALA A 862 -15.86 16.49 1.23
N ASN A 863 -16.47 15.41 1.72
CA ASN A 863 -17.25 15.42 2.97
C ASN A 863 -16.41 14.80 4.11
N PRO A 864 -15.83 15.60 5.02
CA PRO A 864 -14.99 15.09 6.10
C PRO A 864 -15.76 14.26 7.14
N HIS A 865 -17.09 14.33 7.11
CA HIS A 865 -17.99 13.57 8.00
C HIS A 865 -18.82 12.54 7.22
N HIS A 866 -18.24 11.97 6.15
CA HIS A 866 -18.90 10.93 5.38
C HIS A 866 -19.14 9.69 6.23
N TYR A 867 -20.34 9.12 6.13
CA TYR A 867 -20.69 7.87 6.79
C TYR A 867 -20.45 6.70 5.82
N TRP A 868 -19.44 5.87 6.10
CA TRP A 868 -19.04 4.71 5.30
C TRP A 868 -19.96 3.51 5.50
N ARG A 869 -21.22 3.61 5.07
CA ARG A 869 -22.28 2.65 5.38
C ARG A 869 -22.80 1.84 4.20
N TYR A 870 -22.13 1.97 3.02
CA TYR A 870 -22.50 1.15 1.88
C TYR A 870 -22.43 -0.33 2.22
N ARG A 871 -23.48 -1.06 1.87
CA ARG A 871 -23.62 -2.49 2.08
C ARG A 871 -24.17 -3.15 0.84
N MET A 872 -23.62 -4.29 0.43
CA MET A 872 -24.20 -5.10 -0.66
C MET A 872 -25.67 -5.40 -0.35
N HIS A 873 -26.55 -5.22 -1.34
CA HIS A 873 -27.98 -5.51 -1.19
C HIS A 873 -28.30 -6.98 -1.49
N LEU A 874 -27.39 -7.71 -2.17
CA LEU A 874 -27.48 -9.12 -2.48
C LEU A 874 -26.58 -9.93 -1.54
N ASN A 875 -27.04 -11.12 -1.16
CA ASN A 875 -26.17 -12.06 -0.47
C ASN A 875 -25.20 -12.72 -1.44
N ILE A 876 -23.98 -12.98 -1.03
CA ILE A 876 -22.97 -13.62 -1.87
C ILE A 876 -23.43 -15.01 -2.33
N GLU A 877 -24.15 -15.77 -1.48
CA GLU A 877 -24.71 -17.08 -1.87
C GLU A 877 -25.71 -16.96 -3.02
N ASP A 878 -26.50 -15.90 -3.04
CA ASP A 878 -27.50 -15.67 -4.11
C ASP A 878 -26.81 -15.30 -5.43
N LEU A 879 -25.69 -14.56 -5.37
CA LEU A 879 -24.85 -14.31 -6.54
C LEU A 879 -24.17 -15.58 -7.04
N MET A 880 -23.67 -16.44 -6.16
CA MET A 880 -23.01 -17.70 -6.52
C MET A 880 -23.92 -18.66 -7.29
N VAL A 881 -25.20 -18.69 -6.97
CA VAL A 881 -26.18 -19.55 -7.65
C VAL A 881 -26.79 -18.90 -8.88
N ASN A 882 -26.54 -17.61 -9.12
CA ASN A 882 -26.99 -16.92 -10.32
C ASN A 882 -26.08 -17.30 -11.52
N THR A 883 -26.37 -18.46 -12.10
CA THR A 883 -25.58 -19.02 -13.21
C THR A 883 -25.44 -18.08 -14.41
N PRO A 884 -26.50 -17.38 -14.88
CA PRO A 884 -26.38 -16.45 -16.00
C PRO A 884 -25.39 -15.31 -15.73
N PHE A 885 -25.46 -14.70 -14.56
CA PHE A 885 -24.55 -13.61 -14.18
C PHE A 885 -23.10 -14.10 -14.04
N CYS A 886 -22.89 -15.20 -13.30
CA CYS A 886 -21.56 -15.79 -13.15
C CYS A 886 -20.95 -16.19 -14.49
N ALA A 887 -21.74 -16.75 -15.42
CA ALA A 887 -21.29 -17.08 -16.77
C ALA A 887 -20.92 -15.81 -17.56
N ALA A 888 -21.74 -14.76 -17.50
CA ALA A 888 -21.45 -13.49 -18.18
C ALA A 888 -20.13 -12.85 -17.70
N VAL A 889 -19.86 -12.88 -16.40
CA VAL A 889 -18.58 -12.38 -15.84
C VAL A 889 -17.41 -13.24 -16.33
N ARG A 890 -17.52 -14.57 -16.25
CA ARG A 890 -16.48 -15.49 -16.78
C ARG A 890 -16.19 -15.25 -18.26
N ASP A 891 -17.23 -15.10 -19.06
CA ASP A 891 -17.09 -14.86 -20.51
C ASP A 891 -16.32 -13.56 -20.79
N MET A 892 -16.64 -12.47 -20.09
CA MET A 892 -15.92 -11.20 -20.23
C MET A 892 -14.45 -11.34 -19.82
N VAL A 893 -14.15 -12.03 -18.73
CA VAL A 893 -12.78 -12.29 -18.27
C VAL A 893 -12.01 -13.11 -19.30
N GLN A 894 -12.59 -14.21 -19.80
CA GLN A 894 -11.96 -15.06 -20.81
C GLN A 894 -11.75 -14.36 -22.15
N GLN A 895 -12.75 -13.60 -22.64
CA GLN A 895 -12.64 -12.83 -23.88
C GLN A 895 -11.51 -11.79 -23.83
N SER A 896 -11.24 -11.24 -22.67
CA SER A 896 -10.14 -10.28 -22.49
C SER A 896 -8.75 -10.92 -22.40
N GLY A 897 -8.66 -12.25 -22.31
CA GLY A 897 -7.42 -12.99 -22.14
C GLY A 897 -6.82 -12.87 -20.72
N ARG A 898 -7.67 -12.66 -19.70
CA ARG A 898 -7.29 -12.57 -18.29
C ARG A 898 -7.60 -13.85 -17.53
#